data_b1fd1e32e23a6be4bbe37a7bea3fb258
#
_entry.id   b1fd1e32e23a6be4bbe37a7bea3fb258
#
_cell.length_a   1.000
_cell.length_b   1.000
_cell.length_c   1.000
_cell.angle_alpha   90.00
_cell.angle_beta   90.00
_cell.angle_gamma   90.00
#
_symmetry.space_group_name_H-M   'P 1'
#
loop_
_entity.id
_entity.type
_entity.pdbx_description
1 polymer ?
#
loop_
_entity_poly.entity_id
_entity_poly.type
_entity_poly.pdbx_seq_one_letter_code
_entity_poly.pdbx_strand_id
1 'polypeptide(L)'
;MTSTIDRVPTGTIPSDRASAGLRRRVSPWRARLGDALWLLPPLVLGLVVNALNLGGSPQRIDDEGTYTAQAWSIGNLGELTHYTYWYDHPPLGWMQIAAWVGLTDGWNRYDIAVIAAREAMLAATAAAAVLLWFVVRRIGFARFTASAAVLLFLLSPLAVQFHRQVYLDNIATAWLLAALLLAMSRRAQLAGYLGAAAAFGVAVLTKETYLLALPLVAWFMWRGADRTTRRYTLSVAAAVLGLIGLAYVAFALVKGEVAPAPGRVSLWDGLAFQLSSREGSGSLFDPESLMSRTVGLWWQLDAVLIVTALAAAVTALFVRRLRPWAIALLALTAFMFRGGYLPVPYVIMLLPSAAVIVAGMGQVAVEALRSHGALRRIGGVATAVGLIVAVLAAGPLWAAQLRGFLLADLDRPLRDAEAWMSQNAPADSRMLVDDAMWVDLVRAGFERENVVWYYKADTDTDVQQLAPDGWRDYDYVITTDSMRTFPTEFPTVRQAIENSAVVASFGEGAQKVDVRLVDTAQAALAQAADDGLYAARSVAGQQVLQNPDVGVPGEEQDLLTSGVVDGRILLTLGQLSSQGRIDVADITQLEGDPSGVHRQLVVSSFAGQDARGNAAGADALLRFYESLTGPLRPVSVERGDAGVVITFSPDEPVDLLPRPTS
;
A
#
# COMPACT_ATOMS: atom_id res chain seq x y z
N MET A 1 5.47 -34.33 91.46
CA MET A 1 6.90 -34.49 91.56
C MET A 1 7.56 -33.59 90.57
N THR A 2 8.19 -32.59 91.03
CA THR A 2 9.15 -31.57 90.58
C THR A 2 9.45 -31.53 89.06
N SER A 3 8.98 -30.47 88.38
CA SER A 3 9.41 -29.98 87.09
C SER A 3 10.65 -29.09 87.23
N THR A 4 11.66 -29.38 86.46
CA THR A 4 12.83 -28.51 86.30
C THR A 4 12.69 -27.74 85.03
N ILE A 5 12.62 -26.41 85.20
CA ILE A 5 12.57 -25.46 84.06
C ILE A 5 14.05 -25.10 83.74
N ASP A 6 14.54 -25.54 82.57
CA ASP A 6 15.83 -25.13 82.00
C ASP A 6 15.73 -23.73 81.38
N ARG A 7 16.61 -22.86 81.81
CA ARG A 7 16.77 -21.48 81.35
C ARG A 7 17.47 -21.45 79.96
N VAL A 8 16.84 -20.88 78.99
CA VAL A 8 17.41 -20.54 77.70
C VAL A 8 18.30 -19.31 77.83
N PRO A 9 19.54 -19.34 77.32
CA PRO A 9 20.47 -18.19 77.40
C PRO A 9 19.99 -17.10 76.38
N THR A 10 19.88 -15.88 76.83
CA THR A 10 19.69 -14.67 76.08
C THR A 10 20.90 -14.36 75.21
N GLY A 11 20.88 -14.81 73.94
CA GLY A 11 21.82 -14.37 72.90
C GLY A 11 21.51 -12.95 72.43
N THR A 12 22.45 -12.05 72.61
CA THR A 12 22.45 -10.69 72.06
C THR A 12 22.40 -10.71 70.54
N ILE A 13 21.32 -10.14 69.96
CA ILE A 13 21.18 -9.93 68.53
C ILE A 13 22.07 -8.75 68.13
N PRO A 14 23.04 -8.92 67.20
CA PRO A 14 23.80 -7.80 66.66
C PRO A 14 22.84 -6.95 65.82
N SER A 15 22.75 -5.66 66.14
CA SER A 15 22.00 -4.68 65.33
C SER A 15 22.78 -4.34 64.05
N ASP A 16 22.72 -5.20 63.06
CA ASP A 16 23.11 -4.83 61.70
C ASP A 16 22.00 -3.96 61.07
N ARG A 17 22.00 -2.69 61.43
CA ARG A 17 21.36 -1.64 60.62
C ARG A 17 22.26 -1.37 59.42
N ALA A 18 22.36 -2.34 58.52
CA ALA A 18 22.87 -2.10 57.17
C ALA A 18 21.86 -1.27 56.39
N SER A 19 22.23 -0.08 56.09
CA SER A 19 21.71 0.90 55.15
C SER A 19 20.80 0.29 54.06
N ALA A 20 19.52 0.12 54.38
CA ALA A 20 18.50 -0.02 53.36
C ALA A 20 18.41 1.31 52.61
N GLY A 21 19.16 1.42 51.50
CA GLY A 21 19.09 2.58 50.61
C GLY A 21 17.62 2.86 50.31
N LEU A 22 17.17 4.03 50.70
CA LEU A 22 15.87 4.61 50.37
C LEU A 22 15.69 4.62 48.84
N ARG A 23 15.26 3.49 48.29
CA ARG A 23 14.64 3.53 46.98
C ARG A 23 13.38 4.43 47.12
N ARG A 24 13.55 5.70 46.79
CA ARG A 24 12.43 6.65 46.66
C ARG A 24 11.33 5.95 45.84
N ARG A 25 10.26 5.51 46.50
CA ARG A 25 9.05 5.03 45.84
C ARG A 25 8.49 6.24 45.06
N VAL A 26 8.84 6.30 43.78
CA VAL A 26 8.22 7.28 42.88
C VAL A 26 6.72 7.08 42.98
N SER A 27 5.98 8.15 43.29
CA SER A 27 4.52 8.07 43.42
C SER A 27 3.91 7.55 42.10
N PRO A 28 2.85 6.73 42.16
CA PRO A 28 2.26 6.12 40.95
C PRO A 28 1.91 7.15 39.87
N TRP A 29 1.49 8.35 40.25
CA TRP A 29 1.13 9.40 39.29
C TRP A 29 2.37 10.00 38.61
N ARG A 30 3.50 10.19 39.32
CA ARG A 30 4.76 10.64 38.72
C ARG A 30 5.35 9.61 37.74
N ALA A 31 5.14 8.33 38.03
CA ALA A 31 5.51 7.26 37.10
C ALA A 31 4.64 7.33 35.82
N ARG A 32 3.32 7.50 35.96
CA ARG A 32 2.38 7.66 34.85
C ARG A 32 2.65 8.92 34.03
N LEU A 33 2.91 10.05 34.68
CA LEU A 33 3.28 11.30 34.00
C LEU A 33 4.59 11.12 33.20
N GLY A 34 5.60 10.46 33.78
CA GLY A 34 6.84 10.15 33.08
C GLY A 34 6.62 9.21 31.88
N ASP A 35 5.70 8.26 31.97
CA ASP A 35 5.35 7.39 30.85
C ASP A 35 4.62 8.17 29.75
N ALA A 36 3.68 9.04 30.09
CA ALA A 36 2.99 9.90 29.13
C ALA A 36 3.94 10.88 28.43
N LEU A 37 4.87 11.50 29.12
CA LEU A 37 5.86 12.42 28.55
C LEU A 37 6.75 11.77 27.49
N TRP A 38 7.00 10.46 27.59
CA TRP A 38 7.79 9.72 26.62
C TRP A 38 6.97 9.09 25.49
N LEU A 39 5.70 8.77 25.73
CA LEU A 39 4.82 8.17 24.73
C LEU A 39 4.15 9.23 23.83
N LEU A 40 3.61 10.31 24.41
CA LEU A 40 2.76 11.25 23.66
C LEU A 40 3.49 11.96 22.50
N PRO A 41 4.73 12.49 22.65
CA PRO A 41 5.37 13.18 21.53
C PRO A 41 5.57 12.28 20.28
N PRO A 42 6.15 11.06 20.38
CA PRO A 42 6.29 10.19 19.22
C PRO A 42 4.95 9.70 18.67
N LEU A 43 3.95 9.48 19.53
CA LEU A 43 2.61 9.09 19.11
C LEU A 43 1.92 10.21 18.33
N VAL A 44 1.90 11.43 18.87
CA VAL A 44 1.27 12.59 18.19
C VAL A 44 1.97 12.89 16.86
N LEU A 45 3.31 12.96 16.86
CA LEU A 45 4.07 13.19 15.62
C LEU A 45 3.75 12.13 14.56
N GLY A 46 3.79 10.86 14.94
CA GLY A 46 3.50 9.76 14.02
C GLY A 46 2.06 9.79 13.50
N LEU A 47 1.07 10.05 14.36
CA LEU A 47 -0.33 10.14 13.95
C LEU A 47 -0.60 11.35 13.05
N VAL A 48 0.01 12.50 13.34
CA VAL A 48 -0.10 13.69 12.47
C VAL A 48 0.44 13.38 11.07
N VAL A 49 1.63 12.77 10.97
CA VAL A 49 2.20 12.37 9.67
C VAL A 49 1.28 11.39 8.95
N ASN A 50 0.70 10.41 9.64
CA ASN A 50 -0.22 9.44 9.03
C ASN A 50 -1.58 10.04 8.65
N ALA A 51 -2.05 11.09 9.33
CA ALA A 51 -3.35 11.71 9.06
C ALA A 51 -3.30 12.79 7.97
N LEU A 52 -2.15 13.48 7.81
CA LEU A 52 -2.01 14.53 6.81
C LEU A 52 -2.08 13.96 5.39
N ASN A 53 -2.87 14.58 4.51
CA ASN A 53 -3.06 14.19 3.11
C ASN A 53 -3.58 12.74 2.94
N LEU A 54 -4.46 12.30 3.84
CA LEU A 54 -4.97 10.92 3.86
C LEU A 54 -5.79 10.56 2.60
N GLY A 55 -6.42 11.55 1.97
CA GLY A 55 -7.21 11.39 0.75
C GLY A 55 -6.42 11.53 -0.54
N GLY A 56 -5.21 12.15 -0.51
CA GLY A 56 -4.41 12.36 -1.72
C GLY A 56 -3.35 11.29 -1.94
N SER A 57 -2.82 10.69 -0.87
CA SER A 57 -1.75 9.69 -0.97
C SER A 57 -1.76 8.70 0.19
N PRO A 58 -1.59 7.40 -0.08
CA PRO A 58 -1.48 6.76 -1.39
C PRO A 58 -2.78 6.77 -2.19
N GLN A 59 -2.70 6.49 -3.50
CA GLN A 59 -3.88 6.25 -4.33
C GLN A 59 -4.72 5.12 -3.74
N ARG A 60 -6.04 5.20 -3.86
CA ARG A 60 -6.95 4.10 -3.52
C ARG A 60 -6.66 2.87 -4.40
N ILE A 61 -6.86 1.70 -3.83
CA ILE A 61 -6.69 0.41 -4.52
C ILE A 61 -7.91 -0.49 -4.27
N ASP A 62 -8.05 -1.52 -5.07
CA ASP A 62 -9.12 -2.52 -5.02
C ASP A 62 -9.38 -3.08 -3.62
N ASP A 63 -8.38 -3.62 -2.93
CA ASP A 63 -8.52 -4.14 -1.55
C ASP A 63 -9.15 -3.11 -0.59
N GLU A 64 -8.78 -1.82 -0.69
CA GLU A 64 -9.38 -0.76 0.14
C GLU A 64 -10.86 -0.56 -0.18
N GLY A 65 -11.19 -0.60 -1.48
CA GLY A 65 -12.56 -0.53 -1.97
C GLY A 65 -13.41 -1.68 -1.44
N THR A 66 -12.91 -2.91 -1.58
CA THR A 66 -13.57 -4.12 -1.08
C THR A 66 -13.96 -4.00 0.39
N TYR A 67 -12.99 -3.71 1.28
CA TYR A 67 -13.29 -3.64 2.72
C TYR A 67 -14.14 -2.43 3.09
N THR A 68 -14.02 -1.32 2.37
CA THR A 68 -14.87 -0.15 2.55
C THR A 68 -16.31 -0.44 2.13
N ALA A 69 -16.52 -1.07 0.99
CA ALA A 69 -17.84 -1.44 0.49
C ALA A 69 -18.56 -2.45 1.41
N GLN A 70 -17.84 -3.45 1.89
CA GLN A 70 -18.38 -4.40 2.88
C GLN A 70 -18.77 -3.72 4.19
N ALA A 71 -17.93 -2.81 4.70
CA ALA A 71 -18.25 -2.03 5.90
C ALA A 71 -19.44 -1.09 5.67
N TRP A 72 -19.53 -0.47 4.50
CA TRP A 72 -20.64 0.38 4.10
C TRP A 72 -21.94 -0.41 3.99
N SER A 73 -21.92 -1.62 3.40
CA SER A 73 -23.07 -2.51 3.29
C SER A 73 -23.66 -2.88 4.65
N ILE A 74 -22.82 -3.15 5.67
CA ILE A 74 -23.31 -3.42 7.03
C ILE A 74 -24.09 -2.22 7.58
N GLY A 75 -23.55 -1.01 7.44
CA GLY A 75 -24.12 0.20 8.01
C GLY A 75 -25.34 0.73 7.26
N ASN A 76 -25.41 0.56 5.94
CA ASN A 76 -26.41 1.21 5.09
C ASN A 76 -27.41 0.25 4.47
N LEU A 77 -27.03 -1.02 4.24
CA LEU A 77 -27.92 -2.04 3.66
C LEU A 77 -28.38 -3.09 4.69
N GLY A 78 -27.70 -3.18 5.83
CA GLY A 78 -27.91 -4.28 6.79
C GLY A 78 -27.40 -5.63 6.30
N GLU A 79 -26.53 -5.64 5.30
CA GLU A 79 -25.94 -6.82 4.67
C GLU A 79 -24.48 -6.97 5.07
N LEU A 80 -24.01 -8.22 5.24
CA LEU A 80 -22.62 -8.49 5.61
C LEU A 80 -21.65 -8.10 4.48
N THR A 81 -22.08 -8.32 3.24
CA THR A 81 -21.36 -7.99 2.00
C THR A 81 -22.40 -7.66 0.93
N HIS A 82 -22.02 -6.85 -0.05
CA HIS A 82 -22.90 -6.56 -1.20
C HIS A 82 -23.01 -7.74 -2.16
N TYR A 83 -21.88 -8.46 -2.36
CA TYR A 83 -21.82 -9.67 -3.19
C TYR A 83 -21.89 -10.95 -2.36
N THR A 84 -21.93 -12.10 -3.02
CA THR A 84 -21.82 -13.40 -2.36
C THR A 84 -20.57 -13.46 -1.48
N TYR A 85 -20.75 -13.80 -0.20
CA TYR A 85 -19.63 -13.90 0.75
C TYR A 85 -18.72 -15.08 0.42
N TRP A 86 -17.45 -14.79 0.19
CA TRP A 86 -16.48 -15.73 -0.38
C TRP A 86 -15.72 -16.60 0.63
N TYR A 87 -15.79 -16.31 1.92
CA TYR A 87 -15.01 -16.99 2.97
C TYR A 87 -13.47 -16.89 2.79
N ASP A 88 -12.99 -15.97 1.96
CA ASP A 88 -11.56 -15.67 1.81
C ASP A 88 -10.97 -15.05 3.07
N HIS A 89 -11.73 -14.19 3.73
CA HIS A 89 -11.41 -13.61 5.03
C HIS A 89 -12.60 -13.70 5.99
N PRO A 90 -12.36 -13.90 7.30
CA PRO A 90 -13.40 -13.76 8.31
C PRO A 90 -13.93 -12.31 8.37
N PRO A 91 -15.25 -12.08 8.59
CA PRO A 91 -15.87 -10.78 8.42
C PRO A 91 -15.60 -9.78 9.54
N LEU A 92 -14.98 -10.20 10.65
CA LEU A 92 -14.81 -9.35 11.84
C LEU A 92 -13.99 -8.10 11.56
N GLY A 93 -13.12 -8.12 10.54
CA GLY A 93 -12.30 -6.96 10.16
C GLY A 93 -13.15 -5.78 9.68
N TRP A 94 -13.96 -5.98 8.64
CA TRP A 94 -14.80 -4.90 8.12
C TRP A 94 -16.01 -4.59 9.02
N MET A 95 -16.45 -5.53 9.86
CA MET A 95 -17.41 -5.22 10.93
C MET A 95 -16.86 -4.20 11.93
N GLN A 96 -15.57 -4.26 12.26
CA GLN A 96 -14.91 -3.27 13.12
C GLN A 96 -14.78 -1.91 12.40
N ILE A 97 -14.51 -1.90 11.09
CA ILE A 97 -14.53 -0.67 10.27
C ILE A 97 -15.94 -0.06 10.30
N ALA A 98 -16.97 -0.85 10.01
CA ALA A 98 -18.36 -0.40 10.04
C ALA A 98 -18.75 0.19 11.40
N ALA A 99 -18.37 -0.46 12.50
CA ALA A 99 -18.61 0.02 13.86
C ALA A 99 -17.91 1.37 14.12
N TRP A 100 -16.64 1.53 13.71
CA TRP A 100 -15.91 2.80 13.86
C TRP A 100 -16.57 3.90 13.06
N VAL A 101 -16.80 3.67 11.76
CA VAL A 101 -17.36 4.69 10.86
C VAL A 101 -18.77 5.08 11.27
N GLY A 102 -19.59 4.11 11.73
CA GLY A 102 -20.93 4.39 12.28
C GLY A 102 -20.88 5.21 13.57
N LEU A 103 -19.94 4.91 14.49
CA LEU A 103 -19.78 5.65 15.75
C LEU A 103 -19.26 7.08 15.54
N THR A 104 -18.47 7.32 14.51
CA THR A 104 -17.86 8.62 14.22
C THR A 104 -18.61 9.40 13.15
N ASP A 105 -19.71 8.86 12.63
CA ASP A 105 -20.48 9.44 11.52
C ASP A 105 -19.61 9.68 10.25
N GLY A 106 -18.65 8.76 10.01
CA GLY A 106 -17.63 8.93 8.97
C GLY A 106 -18.22 9.01 7.56
N TRP A 107 -19.30 8.27 7.28
CA TRP A 107 -19.94 8.32 5.97
C TRP A 107 -20.49 9.71 5.59
N ASN A 108 -20.90 10.51 6.56
CA ASN A 108 -21.41 11.88 6.34
C ASN A 108 -20.31 12.95 6.44
N ARG A 109 -19.17 12.65 7.09
CA ARG A 109 -18.07 13.60 7.27
C ARG A 109 -17.10 13.67 6.11
N TYR A 110 -17.03 12.60 5.31
CA TYR A 110 -16.11 12.51 4.18
C TYR A 110 -16.87 12.33 2.87
N ASP A 111 -16.44 13.07 1.84
CA ASP A 111 -16.97 12.95 0.49
C ASP A 111 -16.57 11.61 -0.15
N ILE A 112 -15.38 11.10 0.19
CA ILE A 112 -14.82 9.84 -0.29
C ILE A 112 -14.96 8.78 0.80
N ALA A 113 -15.63 7.69 0.50
CA ALA A 113 -15.94 6.62 1.45
C ALA A 113 -14.67 5.93 2.01
N VAL A 114 -13.67 5.70 1.18
CA VAL A 114 -12.39 5.07 1.60
C VAL A 114 -11.68 5.91 2.67
N ILE A 115 -11.82 7.24 2.69
CA ILE A 115 -11.20 8.08 3.73
C ILE A 115 -11.83 7.80 5.10
N ALA A 116 -13.15 7.55 5.17
CA ALA A 116 -13.81 7.16 6.41
C ALA A 116 -13.25 5.83 6.97
N ALA A 117 -13.00 4.86 6.08
CA ALA A 117 -12.37 3.58 6.46
C ALA A 117 -10.88 3.76 6.82
N ARG A 118 -10.14 4.63 6.13
CA ARG A 118 -8.74 4.98 6.48
C ARG A 118 -8.64 5.62 7.87
N GLU A 119 -9.63 6.39 8.32
CA GLU A 119 -9.69 6.90 9.69
C GLU A 119 -9.75 5.76 10.72
N ALA A 120 -10.50 4.68 10.45
CA ALA A 120 -10.49 3.49 11.29
C ALA A 120 -9.09 2.83 11.36
N MET A 121 -8.35 2.84 10.25
CA MET A 121 -6.96 2.35 10.23
C MET A 121 -6.04 3.22 11.08
N LEU A 122 -6.20 4.56 11.06
CA LEU A 122 -5.45 5.45 11.94
C LEU A 122 -5.72 5.18 13.42
N ALA A 123 -6.99 4.92 13.78
CA ALA A 123 -7.36 4.56 15.15
C ALA A 123 -6.74 3.22 15.57
N ALA A 124 -6.77 2.21 14.69
CA ALA A 124 -6.12 0.92 14.93
C ALA A 124 -4.60 1.07 15.07
N THR A 125 -3.97 1.86 14.21
CA THR A 125 -2.52 2.16 14.25
C THR A 125 -2.14 2.91 15.53
N ALA A 126 -2.97 3.86 16.00
CA ALA A 126 -2.77 4.53 17.28
C ALA A 126 -2.82 3.55 18.45
N ALA A 127 -3.83 2.66 18.46
CA ALA A 127 -3.94 1.60 19.46
C ALA A 127 -2.73 0.65 19.41
N ALA A 128 -2.31 0.23 18.22
CA ALA A 128 -1.14 -0.62 18.02
C ALA A 128 0.14 0.05 18.54
N ALA A 129 0.36 1.34 18.26
CA ALA A 129 1.53 2.09 18.73
C ALA A 129 1.58 2.22 20.26
N VAL A 130 0.43 2.49 20.90
CA VAL A 130 0.31 2.50 22.36
C VAL A 130 0.60 1.12 22.96
N LEU A 131 0.03 0.08 22.38
CA LEU A 131 0.25 -1.31 22.82
C LEU A 131 1.71 -1.73 22.62
N LEU A 132 2.32 -1.37 21.50
CA LEU A 132 3.74 -1.61 21.21
C LEU A 132 4.63 -0.95 22.27
N TRP A 133 4.35 0.31 22.64
CA TRP A 133 5.06 0.99 23.70
C TRP A 133 5.01 0.21 25.03
N PHE A 134 3.81 -0.25 25.42
CA PHE A 134 3.66 -1.08 26.64
C PHE A 134 4.35 -2.45 26.51
N VAL A 135 4.32 -3.08 25.35
CA VAL A 135 5.03 -4.34 25.08
C VAL A 135 6.53 -4.14 25.27
N VAL A 136 7.14 -3.13 24.65
CA VAL A 136 8.58 -2.81 24.81
C VAL A 136 8.93 -2.54 26.27
N ARG A 137 8.07 -1.79 26.98
CA ARG A 137 8.24 -1.56 28.44
C ARG A 137 8.12 -2.85 29.25
N ARG A 138 7.20 -3.75 28.87
CA ARG A 138 7.00 -5.04 29.55
C ARG A 138 8.17 -6.00 29.34
N ILE A 139 8.84 -5.95 28.21
CA ILE A 139 10.08 -6.69 27.92
C ILE A 139 11.25 -6.21 28.83
N GLY A 140 11.13 -5.03 29.43
CA GLY A 140 12.11 -4.46 30.35
C GLY A 140 13.06 -3.44 29.72
N PHE A 141 12.68 -2.84 28.60
CA PHE A 141 13.42 -1.74 27.98
C PHE A 141 13.06 -0.39 28.60
N ALA A 142 13.94 0.59 28.44
CA ALA A 142 13.76 1.96 28.91
C ALA A 142 12.64 2.69 28.13
N ARG A 143 12.14 3.81 28.68
CA ARG A 143 11.13 4.67 28.01
C ARG A 143 11.62 5.18 26.67
N PHE A 144 12.86 5.63 26.60
CA PHE A 144 13.49 6.06 25.35
C PHE A 144 13.42 4.99 24.26
N THR A 145 13.76 3.74 24.59
CA THR A 145 13.69 2.61 23.64
C THR A 145 12.27 2.35 23.17
N ALA A 146 11.30 2.44 24.07
CA ALA A 146 9.90 2.29 23.70
C ALA A 146 9.42 3.42 22.78
N SER A 147 9.85 4.67 23.04
CA SER A 147 9.58 5.81 22.16
C SER A 147 10.22 5.64 20.78
N ALA A 148 11.46 5.16 20.73
CA ALA A 148 12.14 4.87 19.47
C ALA A 148 11.42 3.77 18.65
N ALA A 149 10.92 2.72 19.33
CA ALA A 149 10.12 1.69 18.65
C ALA A 149 8.81 2.24 18.08
N VAL A 150 8.13 3.13 18.82
CA VAL A 150 6.90 3.81 18.33
C VAL A 150 7.21 4.71 17.14
N LEU A 151 8.33 5.46 17.15
CA LEU A 151 8.73 6.29 16.00
C LEU A 151 9.03 5.45 14.77
N LEU A 152 9.77 4.35 14.90
CA LEU A 152 10.04 3.44 13.78
C LEU A 152 8.74 2.85 13.21
N PHE A 153 7.82 2.44 14.08
CA PHE A 153 6.54 1.86 13.71
C PHE A 153 5.60 2.85 13.02
N LEU A 154 5.67 4.15 13.34
CA LEU A 154 4.75 5.15 12.81
C LEU A 154 5.34 6.01 11.67
N LEU A 155 6.68 6.17 11.59
CA LEU A 155 7.31 7.13 10.67
C LEU A 155 8.13 6.49 9.56
N SER A 156 8.44 5.18 9.61
CA SER A 156 9.02 4.50 8.47
C SER A 156 8.11 4.70 7.25
N PRO A 157 8.63 5.12 6.08
CA PRO A 157 7.81 5.28 4.88
C PRO A 157 7.03 4.02 4.52
N LEU A 158 7.66 2.84 4.72
CA LEU A 158 7.01 1.55 4.57
C LEU A 158 5.80 1.41 5.51
N ALA A 159 5.94 1.81 6.77
CA ALA A 159 4.84 1.80 7.73
C ALA A 159 3.76 2.83 7.38
N VAL A 160 4.14 4.05 7.01
CA VAL A 160 3.21 5.12 6.62
C VAL A 160 2.36 4.70 5.42
N GLN A 161 2.96 4.12 4.37
CA GLN A 161 2.22 3.59 3.22
C GLN A 161 1.11 2.65 3.66
N PHE A 162 1.46 1.61 4.41
CA PHE A 162 0.53 0.53 4.74
C PHE A 162 -0.42 0.84 5.90
N HIS A 163 -0.04 1.71 6.83
CA HIS A 163 -0.93 2.12 7.92
C HIS A 163 -2.02 3.10 7.47
N ARG A 164 -1.81 3.81 6.37
CA ARG A 164 -2.80 4.74 5.80
C ARG A 164 -3.84 4.03 4.95
N GLN A 165 -3.53 2.87 4.40
CA GLN A 165 -4.43 2.09 3.55
C GLN A 165 -5.34 1.18 4.36
N VAL A 166 -6.53 0.89 3.82
CA VAL A 166 -7.54 0.05 4.46
C VAL A 166 -7.14 -1.42 4.31
N TYR A 167 -6.20 -1.84 5.18
CA TYR A 167 -5.83 -3.23 5.32
C TYR A 167 -6.28 -3.77 6.68
N LEU A 168 -6.96 -4.90 6.67
CA LEU A 168 -7.41 -5.59 7.90
C LEU A 168 -6.26 -5.93 8.84
N ASP A 169 -5.05 -6.06 8.28
CA ASP A 169 -3.80 -6.28 8.99
C ASP A 169 -3.48 -5.19 10.02
N ASN A 170 -3.88 -3.93 9.77
CA ASN A 170 -3.71 -2.83 10.73
C ASN A 170 -4.50 -3.07 12.02
N ILE A 171 -5.75 -3.51 11.88
CA ILE A 171 -6.63 -3.84 13.01
C ILE A 171 -6.11 -5.12 13.71
N ALA A 172 -5.77 -6.15 12.93
CA ALA A 172 -5.25 -7.41 13.46
C ALA A 172 -3.93 -7.22 14.23
N THR A 173 -3.05 -6.29 13.78
CA THR A 173 -1.82 -5.92 14.51
C THR A 173 -2.11 -5.34 15.90
N ALA A 174 -3.11 -4.48 16.03
CA ALA A 174 -3.49 -3.95 17.34
C ALA A 174 -3.95 -5.08 18.28
N TRP A 175 -4.79 -5.99 17.81
CA TRP A 175 -5.23 -7.15 18.59
C TRP A 175 -4.10 -8.12 18.91
N LEU A 176 -3.17 -8.37 17.98
CA LEU A 176 -1.98 -9.19 18.25
C LEU A 176 -1.12 -8.58 19.35
N LEU A 177 -0.86 -7.26 19.31
CA LEU A 177 -0.08 -6.57 20.35
C LEU A 177 -0.79 -6.59 21.70
N ALA A 178 -2.12 -6.48 21.73
CA ALA A 178 -2.93 -6.67 22.93
C ALA A 178 -2.77 -8.09 23.47
N ALA A 179 -2.87 -9.10 22.61
CA ALA A 179 -2.67 -10.50 22.98
C ALA A 179 -1.26 -10.74 23.57
N LEU A 180 -0.21 -10.20 22.94
CA LEU A 180 1.17 -10.32 23.42
C LEU A 180 1.35 -9.62 24.78
N LEU A 181 0.78 -8.43 24.97
CA LEU A 181 0.85 -7.71 26.24
C LEU A 181 0.15 -8.48 27.37
N LEU A 182 -1.00 -9.07 27.09
CA LEU A 182 -1.78 -9.89 28.01
C LEU A 182 -1.09 -11.24 28.30
N ALA A 183 -0.50 -11.87 27.29
CA ALA A 183 0.28 -13.11 27.43
C ALA A 183 1.51 -12.96 28.37
N MET A 184 2.03 -11.73 28.49
CA MET A 184 3.12 -11.41 29.42
C MET A 184 2.64 -11.06 30.85
N SER A 185 1.35 -11.27 31.20
CA SER A 185 0.82 -11.03 32.54
C SER A 185 1.41 -12.01 33.56
N ARG A 186 1.92 -11.45 34.68
CA ARG A 186 2.53 -12.26 35.76
C ARG A 186 1.65 -12.39 37.00
N ARG A 187 0.81 -11.42 37.30
CA ARG A 187 0.04 -11.37 38.54
C ARG A 187 -1.35 -12.03 38.44
N ALA A 188 -2.04 -11.84 37.32
CA ALA A 188 -3.36 -12.40 37.05
C ALA A 188 -3.26 -13.32 35.80
N GLN A 189 -2.52 -14.42 35.92
CA GLN A 189 -2.17 -15.26 34.76
C GLN A 189 -3.39 -15.83 34.06
N LEU A 190 -4.37 -16.36 34.79
CA LEU A 190 -5.56 -16.92 34.16
C LEU A 190 -6.32 -15.86 33.36
N ALA A 191 -6.66 -14.72 33.98
CA ALA A 191 -7.35 -13.63 33.30
C ALA A 191 -6.52 -13.04 32.14
N GLY A 192 -5.20 -12.89 32.32
CA GLY A 192 -4.28 -12.45 31.28
C GLY A 192 -4.25 -13.40 30.09
N TYR A 193 -4.22 -14.72 30.33
CA TYR A 193 -4.15 -15.72 29.26
C TYR A 193 -5.49 -15.90 28.56
N LEU A 194 -6.62 -15.81 29.29
CA LEU A 194 -7.95 -15.76 28.68
C LEU A 194 -8.09 -14.53 27.78
N GLY A 195 -7.70 -13.36 28.28
CA GLY A 195 -7.68 -12.13 27.48
C GLY A 195 -6.73 -12.21 26.29
N ALA A 196 -5.56 -12.84 26.44
CA ALA A 196 -4.62 -13.04 25.33
C ALA A 196 -5.20 -13.96 24.26
N ALA A 197 -5.86 -15.07 24.65
CA ALA A 197 -6.53 -15.97 23.73
C ALA A 197 -7.70 -15.28 23.01
N ALA A 198 -8.50 -14.50 23.74
CA ALA A 198 -9.60 -13.73 23.15
C ALA A 198 -9.09 -12.67 22.15
N ALA A 199 -8.12 -11.85 22.55
CA ALA A 199 -7.53 -10.84 21.68
C ALA A 199 -6.86 -11.46 20.45
N PHE A 200 -6.16 -12.58 20.61
CA PHE A 200 -5.55 -13.30 19.49
C PHE A 200 -6.61 -13.92 18.57
N GLY A 201 -7.69 -14.48 19.13
CA GLY A 201 -8.83 -14.96 18.35
C GLY A 201 -9.48 -13.86 17.53
N VAL A 202 -9.65 -12.66 18.10
CA VAL A 202 -10.12 -11.48 17.35
C VAL A 202 -9.14 -11.09 16.25
N ALA A 203 -7.82 -11.11 16.50
CA ALA A 203 -6.82 -10.86 15.45
C ALA A 203 -6.96 -11.83 14.27
N VAL A 204 -7.12 -13.14 14.56
CA VAL A 204 -7.29 -14.18 13.52
C VAL A 204 -8.62 -14.05 12.79
N LEU A 205 -9.73 -13.72 13.49
CA LEU A 205 -11.02 -13.47 12.85
C LEU A 205 -11.10 -12.10 12.14
N THR A 206 -10.12 -11.23 12.34
CA THR A 206 -9.96 -10.00 11.56
C THR A 206 -9.15 -10.28 10.29
N LYS A 207 -8.06 -11.06 10.42
CA LYS A 207 -7.22 -11.50 9.30
C LYS A 207 -6.58 -12.84 9.65
N GLU A 208 -6.97 -13.88 8.93
CA GLU A 208 -6.59 -15.30 9.21
C GLU A 208 -5.07 -15.52 9.17
N THR A 209 -4.33 -14.75 8.38
CA THR A 209 -2.86 -14.84 8.27
C THR A 209 -2.16 -14.59 9.60
N TYR A 210 -2.82 -13.89 10.54
CA TYR A 210 -2.27 -13.66 11.89
C TYR A 210 -2.15 -14.93 12.72
N LEU A 211 -2.76 -16.05 12.30
CA LEU A 211 -2.54 -17.36 12.90
C LEU A 211 -1.04 -17.75 12.89
N LEU A 212 -0.26 -17.25 11.93
CA LEU A 212 1.19 -17.42 11.87
C LEU A 212 1.95 -16.85 13.09
N ALA A 213 1.34 -15.91 13.82
CA ALA A 213 1.91 -15.35 15.05
C ALA A 213 1.59 -16.19 16.32
N LEU A 214 0.78 -17.26 16.21
CA LEU A 214 0.43 -18.14 17.35
C LEU A 214 1.66 -18.65 18.12
N PRO A 215 2.76 -19.11 17.45
CA PRO A 215 3.94 -19.57 18.18
C PRO A 215 4.57 -18.50 19.09
N LEU A 216 4.53 -17.23 18.70
CA LEU A 216 5.05 -16.11 19.49
C LEU A 216 4.19 -15.88 20.74
N VAL A 217 2.85 -15.85 20.59
CA VAL A 217 1.89 -15.69 21.70
C VAL A 217 2.02 -16.88 22.67
N ALA A 218 2.02 -18.10 22.14
CA ALA A 218 2.17 -19.32 22.92
C ALA A 218 3.52 -19.36 23.68
N TRP A 219 4.58 -18.89 23.05
CA TRP A 219 5.90 -18.79 23.71
C TRP A 219 5.85 -17.91 24.95
N PHE A 220 5.26 -16.70 24.88
CA PHE A 220 5.17 -15.80 26.03
C PHE A 220 4.29 -16.40 27.14
N MET A 221 3.16 -17.00 26.79
CA MET A 221 2.29 -17.70 27.75
C MET A 221 3.02 -18.85 28.41
N TRP A 222 3.67 -19.72 27.63
CA TRP A 222 4.40 -20.88 28.16
C TRP A 222 5.55 -20.49 29.10
N ARG A 223 6.33 -19.47 28.72
CA ARG A 223 7.47 -18.98 29.50
C ARG A 223 7.07 -18.22 30.75
N GLY A 224 5.92 -17.55 30.71
CA GLY A 224 5.38 -16.76 31.80
C GLY A 224 4.58 -17.58 32.82
N ALA A 225 4.03 -18.73 32.42
CA ALA A 225 3.14 -19.54 33.23
C ALA A 225 3.85 -20.15 34.45
N ASP A 226 3.20 -20.08 35.61
CA ASP A 226 3.61 -20.78 36.83
C ASP A 226 3.61 -22.28 36.56
N ARG A 227 4.65 -22.97 37.03
CA ARG A 227 4.81 -24.40 36.79
C ARG A 227 3.66 -25.24 37.35
N THR A 228 3.07 -24.81 38.44
CA THR A 228 1.97 -25.53 39.14
C THR A 228 0.63 -25.43 38.40
N THR A 229 0.35 -24.25 37.81
CA THR A 229 -0.95 -23.98 37.14
C THR A 229 -0.84 -23.99 35.62
N ARG A 230 0.35 -24.18 35.06
CA ARG A 230 0.62 -24.05 33.61
C ARG A 230 -0.33 -24.84 32.73
N ARG A 231 -0.51 -26.13 33.03
CA ARG A 231 -1.39 -26.98 32.22
C ARG A 231 -2.81 -26.46 32.22
N TYR A 232 -3.34 -26.10 33.37
CA TYR A 232 -4.68 -25.57 33.51
C TYR A 232 -4.85 -24.25 32.74
N THR A 233 -4.00 -23.25 32.99
CA THR A 233 -4.11 -21.92 32.38
C THR A 233 -3.97 -21.97 30.86
N LEU A 234 -3.06 -22.79 30.33
CA LEU A 234 -2.87 -22.95 28.87
C LEU A 234 -4.00 -23.74 28.23
N SER A 235 -4.53 -24.80 28.91
CA SER A 235 -5.67 -25.54 28.37
C SER A 235 -6.92 -24.69 28.29
N VAL A 236 -7.19 -23.86 29.31
CA VAL A 236 -8.36 -22.96 29.29
C VAL A 236 -8.17 -21.88 28.22
N ALA A 237 -6.97 -21.31 28.04
CA ALA A 237 -6.68 -20.35 26.98
C ALA A 237 -6.85 -20.99 25.58
N ALA A 238 -6.37 -22.21 25.38
CA ALA A 238 -6.55 -22.95 24.14
C ALA A 238 -8.04 -23.26 23.86
N ALA A 239 -8.83 -23.59 24.91
CA ALA A 239 -10.26 -23.80 24.76
C ALA A 239 -10.99 -22.52 24.34
N VAL A 240 -10.63 -21.35 24.91
CA VAL A 240 -11.20 -20.06 24.50
C VAL A 240 -10.87 -19.76 23.03
N LEU A 241 -9.62 -19.94 22.63
CA LEU A 241 -9.22 -19.75 21.24
C LEU A 241 -9.97 -20.70 20.30
N GLY A 242 -10.09 -21.97 20.69
CA GLY A 242 -10.86 -22.98 19.95
C GLY A 242 -12.35 -22.62 19.82
N LEU A 243 -12.97 -22.11 20.89
CA LEU A 243 -14.38 -21.65 20.85
C LEU A 243 -14.56 -20.45 19.92
N ILE A 244 -13.60 -19.53 19.88
CA ILE A 244 -13.64 -18.38 18.96
C ILE A 244 -13.50 -18.86 17.51
N GLY A 245 -12.60 -19.80 17.22
CA GLY A 245 -12.49 -20.41 15.90
C GLY A 245 -13.77 -21.17 15.50
N LEU A 246 -14.36 -21.90 16.44
CA LEU A 246 -15.64 -22.60 16.23
C LEU A 246 -16.80 -21.64 15.97
N ALA A 247 -16.76 -20.41 16.48
CA ALA A 247 -17.77 -19.41 16.19
C ALA A 247 -17.83 -19.06 14.70
N TYR A 248 -16.69 -19.05 14.01
CA TYR A 248 -16.64 -18.84 12.55
C TYR A 248 -17.23 -20.02 11.78
N VAL A 249 -16.95 -21.25 12.23
CA VAL A 249 -17.59 -22.45 11.66
C VAL A 249 -19.10 -22.45 11.94
N ALA A 250 -19.53 -22.04 13.14
CA ALA A 250 -20.93 -21.90 13.48
C ALA A 250 -21.65 -20.83 12.64
N PHE A 251 -20.98 -19.74 12.32
CA PHE A 251 -21.50 -18.72 11.39
C PHE A 251 -21.80 -19.35 10.01
N ALA A 252 -20.85 -20.09 9.43
CA ALA A 252 -21.07 -20.81 8.16
C ALA A 252 -22.18 -21.88 8.28
N LEU A 253 -22.28 -22.56 9.45
CA LEU A 253 -23.32 -23.56 9.69
C LEU A 253 -24.71 -22.93 9.72
N VAL A 254 -24.89 -21.79 10.39
CA VAL A 254 -26.16 -21.06 10.45
C VAL A 254 -26.61 -20.60 9.08
N LYS A 255 -25.67 -20.16 8.23
CA LYS A 255 -25.95 -19.82 6.83
C LYS A 255 -26.19 -21.05 5.93
N GLY A 256 -25.90 -22.24 6.38
CA GLY A 256 -25.95 -23.47 5.58
C GLY A 256 -24.79 -23.57 4.57
N GLU A 257 -23.70 -22.88 4.79
CA GLU A 257 -22.56 -22.68 3.86
C GLU A 257 -21.27 -23.36 4.35
N VAL A 258 -21.34 -24.47 5.09
CA VAL A 258 -20.14 -25.20 5.55
C VAL A 258 -19.50 -26.00 4.41
N ALA A 259 -20.34 -26.69 3.60
CA ALA A 259 -19.90 -27.58 2.54
C ALA A 259 -20.34 -27.10 1.15
N PRO A 260 -19.57 -27.43 0.09
CA PRO A 260 -19.89 -27.07 -1.29
C PRO A 260 -21.30 -27.53 -1.70
N ALA A 261 -22.01 -26.69 -2.45
CA ALA A 261 -23.26 -27.02 -3.11
C ALA A 261 -23.51 -26.14 -4.32
N PRO A 262 -24.35 -26.54 -5.28
CA PRO A 262 -24.66 -25.72 -6.45
C PRO A 262 -25.20 -24.33 -6.06
N GLY A 263 -24.73 -23.29 -6.73
CA GLY A 263 -25.20 -21.91 -6.59
C GLY A 263 -24.82 -21.21 -5.28
N ARG A 264 -23.85 -21.72 -4.54
CA ARG A 264 -23.33 -21.06 -3.31
C ARG A 264 -21.83 -21.31 -3.12
N VAL A 265 -21.16 -20.40 -2.45
CA VAL A 265 -19.79 -20.56 -1.96
C VAL A 265 -19.82 -21.06 -0.52
N SER A 266 -18.94 -21.97 -0.17
CA SER A 266 -18.87 -22.55 1.17
C SER A 266 -17.58 -22.19 1.90
N LEU A 267 -17.59 -22.38 3.23
CA LEU A 267 -16.36 -22.28 4.04
C LEU A 267 -15.26 -23.25 3.54
N TRP A 268 -15.67 -24.44 3.05
CA TRP A 268 -14.73 -25.39 2.47
C TRP A 268 -14.11 -24.87 1.18
N ASP A 269 -14.90 -24.23 0.31
CA ASP A 269 -14.39 -23.61 -0.93
C ASP A 269 -13.39 -22.49 -0.62
N GLY A 270 -13.68 -21.62 0.36
CA GLY A 270 -12.75 -20.60 0.84
C GLY A 270 -11.44 -21.18 1.38
N LEU A 271 -11.53 -22.24 2.19
CA LEU A 271 -10.33 -22.93 2.70
C LEU A 271 -9.53 -23.61 1.58
N ALA A 272 -10.21 -24.29 0.65
CA ALA A 272 -9.57 -24.93 -0.49
C ALA A 272 -8.89 -23.90 -1.40
N PHE A 273 -9.57 -22.77 -1.64
CA PHE A 273 -8.98 -21.66 -2.40
C PHE A 273 -7.70 -21.15 -1.75
N GLN A 274 -7.72 -20.81 -0.46
CA GLN A 274 -6.55 -20.26 0.24
C GLN A 274 -5.37 -21.25 0.36
N LEU A 275 -5.65 -22.55 0.44
CA LEU A 275 -4.61 -23.55 0.69
C LEU A 275 -4.07 -24.22 -0.58
N SER A 276 -4.86 -24.31 -1.65
CA SER A 276 -4.49 -25.10 -2.83
C SER A 276 -4.81 -24.48 -4.18
N SER A 277 -5.89 -23.70 -4.32
CA SER A 277 -6.36 -23.22 -5.62
C SER A 277 -5.90 -21.81 -5.95
N ARG A 278 -5.50 -21.01 -4.94
CA ARG A 278 -5.01 -19.66 -5.15
C ARG A 278 -3.65 -19.70 -5.82
N GLU A 279 -3.50 -18.97 -6.92
CA GLU A 279 -2.24 -18.86 -7.62
C GLU A 279 -1.12 -18.33 -6.71
N GLY A 280 0.07 -18.90 -6.86
CA GLY A 280 1.26 -18.45 -6.13
C GLY A 280 1.74 -17.11 -6.63
N SER A 281 2.33 -16.32 -5.74
CA SER A 281 2.91 -15.01 -6.09
C SER A 281 4.18 -15.08 -6.96
N GLY A 282 4.58 -16.26 -7.40
CA GLY A 282 5.77 -16.45 -8.23
C GLY A 282 7.09 -16.37 -7.45
N SER A 283 8.15 -15.99 -8.12
CA SER A 283 9.51 -15.95 -7.58
C SER A 283 10.01 -14.54 -7.38
N LEU A 284 10.77 -14.30 -6.30
CA LEU A 284 11.45 -13.01 -6.06
C LEU A 284 12.41 -12.62 -7.21
N PHE A 285 12.93 -13.61 -7.95
CA PHE A 285 13.90 -13.42 -9.04
C PHE A 285 13.24 -13.24 -10.42
N ASP A 286 11.92 -13.32 -10.49
CA ASP A 286 11.14 -13.05 -11.69
C ASP A 286 10.52 -11.64 -11.57
N PRO A 287 10.98 -10.64 -12.33
CA PRO A 287 10.52 -9.26 -12.23
C PRO A 287 9.01 -9.09 -12.47
N GLU A 288 8.41 -9.96 -13.28
CA GLU A 288 6.99 -9.90 -13.60
C GLU A 288 6.10 -10.53 -12.52
N SER A 289 6.70 -11.30 -11.61
CA SER A 289 5.94 -11.96 -10.54
C SER A 289 5.40 -10.97 -9.50
N LEU A 290 4.24 -11.27 -8.94
CA LEU A 290 3.64 -10.49 -7.84
C LEU A 290 4.58 -10.42 -6.61
N MET A 291 5.35 -11.48 -6.33
CA MET A 291 6.32 -11.50 -5.25
C MET A 291 7.43 -10.48 -5.45
N SER A 292 8.02 -10.42 -6.66
CA SER A 292 9.08 -9.47 -6.99
C SER A 292 8.57 -8.03 -6.91
N ARG A 293 7.40 -7.75 -7.48
CA ARG A 293 6.76 -6.43 -7.42
C ARG A 293 6.45 -6.02 -5.97
N THR A 294 5.90 -6.93 -5.16
CA THR A 294 5.56 -6.67 -3.74
C THR A 294 6.80 -6.36 -2.91
N VAL A 295 7.83 -7.21 -2.99
CA VAL A 295 9.09 -7.00 -2.26
C VAL A 295 9.84 -5.79 -2.80
N GLY A 296 9.78 -5.55 -4.12
CA GLY A 296 10.31 -4.36 -4.78
C GLY A 296 9.69 -3.07 -4.24
N LEU A 297 8.37 -3.03 -4.08
CA LEU A 297 7.67 -1.91 -3.45
C LEU A 297 8.14 -1.68 -2.00
N TRP A 298 8.23 -2.73 -1.18
CA TRP A 298 8.72 -2.59 0.20
C TRP A 298 10.15 -2.06 0.24
N TRP A 299 11.00 -2.57 -0.65
CA TRP A 299 12.39 -2.14 -0.78
C TRP A 299 12.50 -0.68 -1.21
N GLN A 300 11.71 -0.27 -2.17
CA GLN A 300 11.66 1.11 -2.66
C GLN A 300 11.19 2.09 -1.57
N LEU A 301 10.23 1.67 -0.74
CA LEU A 301 9.72 2.49 0.37
C LEU A 301 10.74 2.64 1.51
N ASP A 302 11.33 1.53 1.98
CA ASP A 302 12.29 1.59 3.10
C ASP A 302 13.28 0.40 3.14
N ALA A 303 14.20 0.33 2.19
CA ALA A 303 15.28 -0.66 2.17
C ALA A 303 16.12 -0.61 3.47
N VAL A 304 16.30 0.58 4.04
CA VAL A 304 17.15 0.77 5.23
C VAL A 304 16.54 0.08 6.44
N LEU A 305 15.24 0.24 6.68
CA LEU A 305 14.57 -0.46 7.78
C LEU A 305 14.61 -1.97 7.58
N ILE A 306 14.35 -2.47 6.37
CA ILE A 306 14.35 -3.91 6.06
C ILE A 306 15.71 -4.52 6.36
N VAL A 307 16.79 -3.96 5.80
CA VAL A 307 18.16 -4.46 6.00
C VAL A 307 18.56 -4.37 7.47
N THR A 308 18.30 -3.23 8.11
CA THR A 308 18.65 -3.01 9.52
C THR A 308 17.89 -3.96 10.44
N ALA A 309 16.60 -4.19 10.21
CA ALA A 309 15.78 -5.09 11.03
C ALA A 309 16.25 -6.54 10.89
N LEU A 310 16.53 -7.01 9.68
CA LEU A 310 17.02 -8.38 9.44
C LEU A 310 18.43 -8.59 10.02
N ALA A 311 19.36 -7.67 9.81
CA ALA A 311 20.70 -7.74 10.39
C ALA A 311 20.67 -7.68 11.92
N ALA A 312 19.84 -6.79 12.49
CA ALA A 312 19.63 -6.70 13.92
C ALA A 312 18.94 -7.97 14.47
N ALA A 313 18.02 -8.61 13.73
CA ALA A 313 17.37 -9.85 14.15
C ALA A 313 18.36 -11.00 14.30
N VAL A 314 19.31 -11.16 13.37
CA VAL A 314 20.37 -12.19 13.49
C VAL A 314 21.17 -12.00 14.76
N THR A 315 21.59 -10.78 15.07
CA THR A 315 22.35 -10.49 16.32
C THR A 315 21.46 -10.59 17.56
N ALA A 316 20.19 -10.25 17.48
CA ALA A 316 19.21 -10.33 18.57
C ALA A 316 18.88 -11.77 19.00
N LEU A 317 19.18 -12.79 18.19
CA LEU A 317 19.09 -14.22 18.57
C LEU A 317 19.94 -14.53 19.82
N PHE A 318 21.03 -13.82 20.02
CA PHE A 318 21.91 -13.96 21.17
C PHE A 318 21.47 -13.13 22.38
N VAL A 319 20.46 -12.25 22.23
CA VAL A 319 19.93 -11.39 23.30
C VAL A 319 18.65 -11.99 23.86
N ARG A 320 18.69 -12.55 25.08
CA ARG A 320 17.56 -13.29 25.68
C ARG A 320 16.21 -12.56 25.64
N ARG A 321 16.22 -11.21 25.81
CA ARG A 321 15.01 -10.37 25.80
C ARG A 321 14.40 -10.23 24.39
N LEU A 322 15.24 -10.21 23.35
CA LEU A 322 14.85 -10.00 21.95
C LEU A 322 14.71 -11.30 21.16
N ARG A 323 15.27 -12.41 21.65
CA ARG A 323 15.28 -13.70 20.94
C ARG A 323 13.92 -14.14 20.41
N PRO A 324 12.79 -14.08 21.17
CA PRO A 324 11.49 -14.49 20.63
C PRO A 324 11.04 -13.64 19.43
N TRP A 325 11.29 -12.34 19.51
CA TRP A 325 10.98 -11.38 18.44
C TRP A 325 11.85 -11.61 17.20
N ALA A 326 13.14 -11.88 17.42
CA ALA A 326 14.07 -12.20 16.34
C ALA A 326 13.70 -13.50 15.62
N ILE A 327 13.36 -14.56 16.38
CA ILE A 327 12.87 -15.81 15.80
C ILE A 327 11.58 -15.58 15.02
N ALA A 328 10.63 -14.82 15.58
CA ALA A 328 9.37 -14.52 14.91
C ALA A 328 9.60 -13.75 13.61
N LEU A 329 10.40 -12.67 13.63
CA LEU A 329 10.68 -11.88 12.43
C LEU A 329 11.38 -12.73 11.36
N LEU A 330 12.42 -13.48 11.69
CA LEU A 330 13.16 -14.30 10.73
C LEU A 330 12.29 -15.45 10.20
N ALA A 331 11.48 -16.11 11.05
CA ALA A 331 10.59 -17.18 10.63
C ALA A 331 9.48 -16.68 9.71
N LEU A 332 8.85 -15.55 10.04
CA LEU A 332 7.83 -14.93 9.19
C LEU A 332 8.43 -14.43 7.86
N THR A 333 9.63 -13.85 7.88
CA THR A 333 10.33 -13.49 6.64
C THR A 333 10.67 -14.74 5.81
N ALA A 334 11.16 -15.81 6.44
CA ALA A 334 11.43 -17.07 5.74
C ALA A 334 10.15 -17.71 5.18
N PHE A 335 9.02 -17.55 5.87
CA PHE A 335 7.72 -18.06 5.41
C PHE A 335 7.26 -17.41 4.10
N MET A 336 7.70 -16.19 3.78
CA MET A 336 7.40 -15.54 2.49
C MET A 336 7.94 -16.34 1.29
N PHE A 337 9.07 -17.04 1.48
CA PHE A 337 9.71 -17.80 0.41
C PHE A 337 9.13 -19.22 0.22
N ARG A 338 8.09 -19.58 0.97
CA ARG A 338 7.31 -20.79 0.66
C ARG A 338 6.58 -20.60 -0.68
N GLY A 339 6.38 -21.66 -1.42
CA GLY A 339 5.46 -21.62 -2.56
C GLY A 339 4.06 -21.17 -2.12
N GLY A 340 3.33 -20.48 -2.99
CA GLY A 340 1.97 -19.99 -2.78
C GLY A 340 1.85 -18.47 -2.75
N TYR A 341 0.66 -17.99 -2.42
CA TYR A 341 0.33 -16.56 -2.44
C TYR A 341 0.97 -15.78 -1.29
N LEU A 342 1.55 -14.62 -1.60
CA LEU A 342 2.06 -13.63 -0.64
C LEU A 342 1.16 -12.38 -0.71
N PRO A 343 0.36 -12.08 0.32
CA PRO A 343 -0.41 -10.83 0.35
C PRO A 343 0.51 -9.60 0.39
N VAL A 344 0.19 -8.58 -0.38
CA VAL A 344 0.93 -7.30 -0.40
C VAL A 344 1.07 -6.69 1.01
N PRO A 345 0.02 -6.65 1.86
CA PRO A 345 0.09 -6.08 3.22
C PRO A 345 0.79 -6.98 4.25
N TYR A 346 1.35 -8.14 3.89
CA TYR A 346 2.01 -9.06 4.82
C TYR A 346 3.09 -8.38 5.68
N VAL A 347 3.74 -7.34 5.15
CA VAL A 347 4.76 -6.57 5.86
C VAL A 347 4.23 -5.92 7.15
N ILE A 348 2.95 -5.59 7.24
CA ILE A 348 2.34 -4.97 8.43
C ILE A 348 2.57 -5.83 9.68
N MET A 349 2.44 -7.16 9.56
CA MET A 349 2.70 -8.11 10.65
C MET A 349 4.18 -8.12 11.10
N LEU A 350 5.11 -7.78 10.21
CA LEU A 350 6.55 -7.77 10.48
C LEU A 350 6.98 -6.48 11.22
N LEU A 351 6.31 -5.35 10.96
CA LEU A 351 6.71 -4.02 11.45
C LEU A 351 6.86 -3.93 12.98
N PRO A 352 5.95 -4.46 13.82
CA PRO A 352 6.13 -4.40 15.28
C PRO A 352 7.39 -5.12 15.75
N SER A 353 7.68 -6.30 15.19
CA SER A 353 8.88 -7.07 15.53
C SER A 353 10.15 -6.35 15.08
N ALA A 354 10.15 -5.77 13.88
CA ALA A 354 11.25 -4.96 13.36
C ALA A 354 11.54 -3.76 14.27
N ALA A 355 10.50 -3.00 14.65
CA ALA A 355 10.62 -1.85 15.54
C ALA A 355 11.16 -2.22 16.94
N VAL A 356 10.64 -3.31 17.54
CA VAL A 356 11.13 -3.84 18.84
C VAL A 356 12.61 -4.22 18.76
N ILE A 357 13.02 -4.91 17.69
CA ILE A 357 14.37 -5.42 17.53
C ILE A 357 15.35 -4.25 17.30
N VAL A 358 15.08 -3.37 16.36
CA VAL A 358 15.98 -2.25 16.02
C VAL A 358 16.15 -1.32 17.23
N ALA A 359 15.05 -0.87 17.84
CA ALA A 359 15.11 -0.02 19.01
C ALA A 359 15.75 -0.73 20.22
N GLY A 360 15.41 -2.00 20.44
CA GLY A 360 15.96 -2.83 21.51
C GLY A 360 17.46 -3.06 21.37
N MET A 361 17.97 -3.31 20.18
CA MET A 361 19.40 -3.46 19.89
C MET A 361 20.17 -2.15 20.15
N GLY A 362 19.55 -0.98 19.90
CA GLY A 362 20.12 0.29 20.30
C GLY A 362 20.40 0.39 21.82
N GLN A 363 19.45 -0.03 22.65
CA GLN A 363 19.69 -0.07 24.08
C GLN A 363 20.74 -1.13 24.48
N VAL A 364 20.70 -2.30 23.86
CA VAL A 364 21.70 -3.37 24.10
C VAL A 364 23.11 -2.89 23.75
N ALA A 365 23.27 -2.13 22.66
CA ALA A 365 24.54 -1.53 22.29
C ALA A 365 25.05 -0.56 23.38
N VAL A 366 24.18 0.32 23.89
CA VAL A 366 24.55 1.24 24.99
C VAL A 366 24.89 0.49 26.28
N GLU A 367 24.15 -0.57 26.63
CA GLU A 367 24.46 -1.44 27.79
C GLU A 367 25.83 -2.14 27.60
N ALA A 368 26.13 -2.60 26.38
CA ALA A 368 27.37 -3.25 26.03
C ALA A 368 28.60 -2.31 26.11
N LEU A 369 28.45 -1.07 25.64
CA LEU A 369 29.51 -0.03 25.74
C LEU A 369 29.90 0.29 27.19
N ARG A 370 28.93 0.19 28.11
CA ARG A 370 29.14 0.40 29.56
C ARG A 370 29.66 -0.84 30.28
N SER A 371 29.80 -2.00 29.61
CA SER A 371 30.29 -3.24 30.22
C SER A 371 31.81 -3.24 30.34
N HIS A 372 32.35 -4.07 31.26
CA HIS A 372 33.79 -4.23 31.44
C HIS A 372 34.45 -5.23 30.48
N GLY A 373 33.68 -6.03 29.75
CA GLY A 373 34.20 -7.06 28.84
C GLY A 373 34.56 -6.50 27.45
N ALA A 374 35.80 -6.70 26.99
CA ALA A 374 36.28 -6.18 25.70
C ALA A 374 35.41 -6.64 24.49
N LEU A 375 35.13 -7.94 24.40
CA LEU A 375 34.29 -8.50 23.33
C LEU A 375 32.89 -7.90 23.31
N ARG A 376 32.27 -7.67 24.48
CA ARG A 376 30.97 -7.02 24.58
C ARG A 376 31.03 -5.57 24.11
N ARG A 377 32.10 -4.83 24.46
CA ARG A 377 32.28 -3.44 23.99
C ARG A 377 32.45 -3.39 22.48
N ILE A 378 33.28 -4.28 21.90
CA ILE A 378 33.46 -4.35 20.44
C ILE A 378 32.12 -4.60 19.75
N GLY A 379 31.33 -5.59 20.20
CA GLY A 379 30.00 -5.85 19.68
C GLY A 379 29.04 -4.66 19.85
N GLY A 380 29.13 -3.96 21.01
CA GLY A 380 28.39 -2.73 21.28
C GLY A 380 28.75 -1.60 20.33
N VAL A 381 30.05 -1.38 20.05
CA VAL A 381 30.53 -0.38 19.07
C VAL A 381 30.04 -0.74 17.68
N ALA A 382 30.22 -1.97 17.23
CA ALA A 382 29.77 -2.42 15.91
C ALA A 382 28.26 -2.20 15.71
N THR A 383 27.45 -2.59 16.71
CA THR A 383 25.98 -2.37 16.65
C THR A 383 25.64 -0.87 16.65
N ALA A 384 26.29 -0.07 17.49
CA ALA A 384 26.04 1.38 17.53
C ALA A 384 26.42 2.07 16.22
N VAL A 385 27.57 1.74 15.65
CA VAL A 385 28.02 2.26 14.35
C VAL A 385 27.04 1.84 13.26
N GLY A 386 26.63 0.57 13.20
CA GLY A 386 25.66 0.09 12.22
C GLY A 386 24.31 0.84 12.30
N LEU A 387 23.80 1.08 13.51
CA LEU A 387 22.55 1.84 13.70
C LEU A 387 22.71 3.34 13.35
N ILE A 388 23.87 3.95 13.63
CA ILE A 388 24.15 5.34 13.22
C ILE A 388 24.18 5.44 11.69
N VAL A 389 24.88 4.51 11.03
CA VAL A 389 24.91 4.46 9.56
C VAL A 389 23.51 4.27 9.00
N ALA A 390 22.70 3.38 9.59
CA ALA A 390 21.30 3.20 9.18
C ALA A 390 20.47 4.47 9.32
N VAL A 391 20.59 5.20 10.44
CA VAL A 391 19.87 6.49 10.65
C VAL A 391 20.31 7.54 9.62
N LEU A 392 21.59 7.63 9.34
CA LEU A 392 22.13 8.58 8.36
C LEU A 392 21.67 8.23 6.93
N ALA A 393 21.59 6.96 6.59
CA ALA A 393 21.09 6.49 5.30
C ALA A 393 19.56 6.64 5.18
N ALA A 394 18.82 6.38 6.28
CA ALA A 394 17.37 6.54 6.31
C ALA A 394 16.91 8.00 6.16
N GLY A 395 17.67 8.96 6.70
CA GLY A 395 17.27 10.37 6.75
C GLY A 395 16.83 10.95 5.40
N PRO A 396 17.69 10.96 4.37
CA PRO A 396 17.31 11.45 3.04
C PRO A 396 16.20 10.63 2.38
N LEU A 397 16.25 9.30 2.49
CA LEU A 397 15.22 8.43 1.94
C LEU A 397 13.85 8.72 2.57
N TRP A 398 13.77 8.76 3.90
CA TRP A 398 12.52 9.05 4.60
C TRP A 398 12.01 10.45 4.30
N ALA A 399 12.91 11.45 4.23
CA ALA A 399 12.50 12.81 3.87
C ALA A 399 11.87 12.89 2.48
N ALA A 400 12.43 12.20 1.49
CA ALA A 400 11.91 12.15 0.13
C ALA A 400 10.55 11.42 0.08
N GLN A 401 10.46 10.21 0.65
CA GLN A 401 9.24 9.40 0.65
C GLN A 401 8.11 10.07 1.44
N LEU A 402 8.39 10.56 2.65
CA LEU A 402 7.39 11.25 3.47
C LEU A 402 6.90 12.55 2.81
N ARG A 403 7.77 13.28 2.11
CA ARG A 403 7.35 14.45 1.32
C ARG A 403 6.34 14.05 0.25
N GLY A 404 6.56 12.94 -0.46
CA GLY A 404 5.60 12.38 -1.43
C GLY A 404 4.25 12.11 -0.78
N PHE A 405 4.22 11.38 0.32
CA PHE A 405 2.96 11.11 1.04
C PHE A 405 2.22 12.35 1.53
N LEU A 406 2.94 13.39 1.90
CA LEU A 406 2.34 14.60 2.46
C LEU A 406 1.86 15.60 1.40
N LEU A 407 2.40 15.57 0.19
CA LEU A 407 2.17 16.61 -0.82
C LEU A 407 1.57 16.09 -2.13
N ALA A 408 1.75 14.80 -2.48
CA ALA A 408 1.24 14.26 -3.73
C ALA A 408 -0.28 14.03 -3.66
N ASP A 409 -0.97 14.26 -4.76
CA ASP A 409 -2.40 13.95 -4.94
C ASP A 409 -2.55 12.85 -5.99
N LEU A 410 -2.21 11.63 -5.59
CA LEU A 410 -2.20 10.44 -6.45
C LEU A 410 -3.62 9.90 -6.72
N ASP A 411 -4.58 10.26 -5.88
CA ASP A 411 -5.97 9.79 -5.96
C ASP A 411 -6.85 10.68 -6.86
N ARG A 412 -6.32 11.82 -7.29
CA ARG A 412 -7.07 12.78 -8.10
C ARG A 412 -7.71 12.19 -9.36
N PRO A 413 -7.02 11.34 -10.15
CA PRO A 413 -7.63 10.78 -11.37
C PRO A 413 -8.86 9.92 -11.10
N LEU A 414 -8.90 9.16 -10.00
CA LEU A 414 -10.08 8.39 -9.60
C LEU A 414 -11.25 9.32 -9.26
N ARG A 415 -10.99 10.37 -8.47
CA ARG A 415 -12.03 11.36 -8.12
C ARG A 415 -12.56 12.12 -9.35
N ASP A 416 -11.67 12.50 -10.26
CA ASP A 416 -12.05 13.20 -11.49
C ASP A 416 -12.90 12.28 -12.38
N ALA A 417 -12.62 10.97 -12.45
CA ALA A 417 -13.42 9.98 -13.16
C ALA A 417 -14.79 9.78 -12.50
N GLU A 418 -14.87 9.66 -11.17
CA GLU A 418 -16.12 9.57 -10.41
C GLU A 418 -17.01 10.82 -10.64
N ALA A 419 -16.40 12.00 -10.59
CA ALA A 419 -17.10 13.26 -10.85
C ALA A 419 -17.61 13.34 -12.30
N TRP A 420 -16.82 12.89 -13.26
CA TRP A 420 -17.24 12.84 -14.67
C TRP A 420 -18.42 11.88 -14.84
N MET A 421 -18.37 10.68 -14.27
CA MET A 421 -19.46 9.71 -14.33
C MET A 421 -20.76 10.28 -13.78
N SER A 422 -20.71 10.89 -12.60
CA SER A 422 -21.90 11.48 -11.96
C SER A 422 -22.55 12.63 -12.77
N GLN A 423 -21.76 13.28 -13.63
CA GLN A 423 -22.23 14.42 -14.45
C GLN A 423 -22.68 14.02 -15.86
N ASN A 424 -22.15 12.92 -16.40
CA ASN A 424 -22.29 12.59 -17.83
C ASN A 424 -22.97 11.25 -18.09
N ALA A 425 -22.93 10.29 -17.15
CA ALA A 425 -23.55 8.98 -17.33
C ALA A 425 -24.99 8.96 -16.76
N PRO A 426 -25.96 8.31 -17.45
CA PRO A 426 -27.28 8.03 -16.89
C PRO A 426 -27.19 7.23 -15.58
N ALA A 427 -28.07 7.50 -14.61
CA ALA A 427 -28.04 6.86 -13.29
C ALA A 427 -28.32 5.34 -13.33
N ASP A 428 -28.98 4.85 -14.37
CA ASP A 428 -29.29 3.45 -14.62
C ASP A 428 -28.21 2.72 -15.44
N SER A 429 -27.12 3.42 -15.81
CA SER A 429 -26.01 2.81 -16.55
C SER A 429 -25.35 1.68 -15.77
N ARG A 430 -25.10 0.55 -16.44
CA ARG A 430 -24.33 -0.55 -15.89
C ARG A 430 -22.86 -0.42 -16.23
N MET A 431 -22.01 -0.55 -15.22
CA MET A 431 -20.59 -0.26 -15.37
C MET A 431 -19.69 -1.27 -14.65
N LEU A 432 -18.55 -1.57 -15.28
CA LEU A 432 -17.44 -2.30 -14.68
C LEU A 432 -16.48 -1.30 -14.08
N VAL A 433 -16.22 -1.41 -12.77
CA VAL A 433 -15.42 -0.46 -12.02
C VAL A 433 -14.42 -1.17 -11.11
N ASP A 434 -13.41 -0.44 -10.68
CA ASP A 434 -12.55 -0.82 -9.55
C ASP A 434 -13.34 -0.71 -8.23
N ASP A 435 -13.11 -1.64 -7.32
CA ASP A 435 -13.76 -1.69 -6.00
C ASP A 435 -13.65 -0.36 -5.24
N ALA A 436 -12.52 0.34 -5.43
CA ALA A 436 -12.24 1.61 -4.79
C ALA A 436 -13.23 2.73 -5.15
N MET A 437 -13.95 2.59 -6.27
CA MET A 437 -14.92 3.57 -6.76
C MET A 437 -16.38 3.23 -6.39
N TRP A 438 -16.64 1.97 -6.01
CA TRP A 438 -17.99 1.45 -5.89
C TRP A 438 -18.90 2.25 -4.94
N VAL A 439 -18.44 2.48 -3.69
CA VAL A 439 -19.25 3.17 -2.68
C VAL A 439 -19.56 4.60 -3.11
N ASP A 440 -18.57 5.30 -3.68
CA ASP A 440 -18.72 6.71 -4.05
C ASP A 440 -19.65 6.86 -5.26
N LEU A 441 -19.61 5.95 -6.23
CA LEU A 441 -20.59 5.91 -7.36
C LEU A 441 -22.01 5.58 -6.88
N VAL A 442 -22.17 4.60 -5.98
CA VAL A 442 -23.49 4.30 -5.38
C VAL A 442 -24.03 5.51 -4.60
N ARG A 443 -23.18 6.21 -3.84
CA ARG A 443 -23.56 7.45 -3.13
C ARG A 443 -23.87 8.60 -4.09
N ALA A 444 -23.28 8.61 -5.26
CA ALA A 444 -23.60 9.59 -6.32
C ALA A 444 -24.94 9.34 -7.00
N GLY A 445 -25.62 8.22 -6.71
CA GLY A 445 -26.98 7.92 -7.16
C GLY A 445 -27.08 6.84 -8.22
N PHE A 446 -26.00 6.15 -8.57
CA PHE A 446 -26.07 4.98 -9.43
C PHE A 446 -26.68 3.78 -8.69
N GLU A 447 -27.45 2.97 -9.40
CA GLU A 447 -28.01 1.75 -8.84
C GLU A 447 -26.91 0.76 -8.49
N ARG A 448 -26.90 0.25 -7.25
CA ARG A 448 -25.81 -0.61 -6.71
C ARG A 448 -25.57 -1.89 -7.52
N GLU A 449 -26.63 -2.45 -8.09
CA GLU A 449 -26.60 -3.65 -8.93
C GLU A 449 -25.97 -3.39 -10.30
N ASN A 450 -25.93 -2.13 -10.73
CA ASN A 450 -25.36 -1.70 -11.99
C ASN A 450 -23.89 -1.24 -11.84
N VAL A 451 -23.43 -0.94 -10.62
CA VAL A 451 -22.01 -0.66 -10.35
C VAL A 451 -21.33 -1.97 -9.96
N VAL A 452 -20.64 -2.58 -10.91
CA VAL A 452 -20.10 -3.94 -10.75
C VAL A 452 -18.58 -3.91 -10.59
N TRP A 453 -18.06 -4.53 -9.52
CA TRP A 453 -16.62 -4.78 -9.39
C TRP A 453 -16.15 -5.64 -10.55
N TYR A 454 -15.16 -5.20 -11.27
CA TYR A 454 -14.78 -5.74 -12.58
C TYR A 454 -14.63 -7.28 -12.59
N TYR A 455 -13.96 -7.86 -11.58
CA TYR A 455 -13.76 -9.31 -11.52
C TYR A 455 -15.03 -10.10 -11.14
N LYS A 456 -16.06 -9.45 -10.58
CA LYS A 456 -17.33 -10.09 -10.26
C LYS A 456 -18.14 -10.46 -11.51
N ALA A 457 -17.94 -9.76 -12.60
CA ALA A 457 -18.54 -10.11 -13.88
C ALA A 457 -18.18 -11.54 -14.33
N ASP A 458 -16.98 -12.00 -14.00
CA ASP A 458 -16.51 -13.34 -14.37
C ASP A 458 -16.54 -14.36 -13.20
N THR A 459 -16.69 -13.90 -11.94
CA THR A 459 -16.53 -14.76 -10.76
C THR A 459 -17.80 -14.91 -9.89
N ASP A 460 -18.81 -14.04 -10.06
CA ASP A 460 -20.02 -14.05 -9.24
C ASP A 460 -21.25 -14.47 -10.07
N THR A 461 -21.92 -15.54 -9.66
CA THR A 461 -23.05 -16.10 -10.40
C THR A 461 -24.28 -15.20 -10.41
N ASP A 462 -24.48 -14.39 -9.36
CA ASP A 462 -25.62 -13.50 -9.27
C ASP A 462 -25.41 -12.31 -10.24
N VAL A 463 -24.17 -11.82 -10.33
CA VAL A 463 -23.78 -10.79 -11.33
C VAL A 463 -23.96 -11.31 -12.76
N GLN A 464 -23.55 -12.56 -13.04
CA GLN A 464 -23.69 -13.18 -14.36
C GLN A 464 -25.18 -13.39 -14.75
N GLN A 465 -26.06 -13.63 -13.78
CA GLN A 465 -27.51 -13.69 -14.04
C GLN A 465 -28.10 -12.33 -14.40
N LEU A 466 -27.57 -11.24 -13.84
CA LEU A 466 -27.97 -9.88 -14.16
C LEU A 466 -27.41 -9.38 -15.51
N ALA A 467 -26.32 -10.00 -15.98
CA ALA A 467 -25.65 -9.67 -17.24
C ALA A 467 -25.48 -10.94 -18.12
N PRO A 468 -26.59 -11.52 -18.65
CA PRO A 468 -26.57 -12.79 -19.37
C PRO A 468 -25.84 -12.72 -20.73
N ASP A 469 -25.78 -11.54 -21.38
CA ASP A 469 -25.06 -11.33 -22.63
C ASP A 469 -23.58 -10.91 -22.39
N GLY A 470 -23.11 -11.05 -21.15
CA GLY A 470 -21.74 -10.80 -20.72
C GLY A 470 -21.37 -9.31 -20.88
N TRP A 471 -20.24 -9.03 -21.55
CA TRP A 471 -19.74 -7.67 -21.69
C TRP A 471 -20.71 -6.70 -22.42
N ARG A 472 -21.65 -7.21 -23.21
CA ARG A 472 -22.63 -6.39 -23.95
C ARG A 472 -23.71 -5.77 -23.05
N ASP A 473 -23.86 -6.28 -21.83
CA ASP A 473 -24.81 -5.75 -20.86
C ASP A 473 -24.26 -4.59 -20.05
N TYR A 474 -23.02 -4.16 -20.33
CA TYR A 474 -22.39 -3.01 -19.68
C TYR A 474 -22.33 -1.82 -20.62
N ASP A 475 -22.66 -0.64 -20.11
CA ASP A 475 -22.58 0.63 -20.84
C ASP A 475 -21.18 1.25 -20.74
N TYR A 476 -20.54 1.09 -19.59
CA TYR A 476 -19.22 1.67 -19.33
C TYR A 476 -18.24 0.65 -18.72
N VAL A 477 -16.97 0.88 -18.99
CA VAL A 477 -15.86 0.26 -18.26
C VAL A 477 -14.88 1.36 -17.85
N ILE A 478 -14.60 1.46 -16.53
CA ILE A 478 -13.70 2.49 -16.00
C ILE A 478 -12.39 1.80 -15.66
N THR A 479 -11.39 1.91 -16.56
CA THR A 479 -10.14 1.17 -16.44
C THR A 479 -9.15 1.86 -15.51
N THR A 480 -8.70 1.12 -14.51
CA THR A 480 -7.61 1.47 -13.58
C THR A 480 -6.36 0.66 -13.88
N ASP A 481 -5.30 0.86 -13.12
CA ASP A 481 -4.08 0.06 -13.21
C ASP A 481 -4.33 -1.43 -12.94
N SER A 482 -5.17 -1.75 -11.95
CA SER A 482 -5.59 -3.13 -11.63
C SER A 482 -6.22 -3.81 -12.85
N MET A 483 -7.18 -3.14 -13.50
CA MET A 483 -7.85 -3.70 -14.67
C MET A 483 -6.92 -3.84 -15.89
N ARG A 484 -5.93 -2.97 -16.04
CA ARG A 484 -4.92 -3.08 -17.11
C ARG A 484 -3.90 -4.18 -16.86
N THR A 485 -3.61 -4.47 -15.59
CA THR A 485 -2.62 -5.47 -15.19
C THR A 485 -3.15 -6.91 -15.31
N PHE A 486 -4.46 -7.13 -15.10
CA PHE A 486 -5.09 -8.46 -15.10
C PHE A 486 -6.12 -8.70 -16.22
N PRO A 487 -6.00 -8.15 -17.44
CA PRO A 487 -7.06 -8.24 -18.46
C PRO A 487 -7.28 -9.65 -18.99
N THR A 488 -6.27 -10.53 -18.92
CA THR A 488 -6.34 -11.91 -19.43
C THR A 488 -7.09 -12.86 -18.50
N GLU A 489 -7.13 -12.56 -17.21
CA GLU A 489 -7.80 -13.40 -16.19
C GLU A 489 -9.32 -13.25 -16.24
N PHE A 490 -9.83 -12.10 -16.74
CA PHE A 490 -11.24 -11.74 -16.73
C PHE A 490 -11.74 -11.50 -18.17
N PRO A 491 -12.28 -12.54 -18.84
CA PRO A 491 -12.71 -12.46 -20.24
C PRO A 491 -13.77 -11.38 -20.51
N THR A 492 -14.76 -11.21 -19.61
CA THR A 492 -15.80 -10.20 -19.76
C THR A 492 -15.22 -8.79 -19.74
N VAL A 493 -14.33 -8.51 -18.79
CA VAL A 493 -13.63 -7.21 -18.68
C VAL A 493 -12.79 -6.92 -19.92
N ARG A 494 -11.99 -7.91 -20.36
CA ARG A 494 -11.17 -7.76 -21.56
C ARG A 494 -12.02 -7.44 -22.79
N GLN A 495 -13.11 -8.18 -23.02
CA GLN A 495 -14.00 -7.95 -24.14
C GLN A 495 -14.70 -6.58 -24.05
N ALA A 496 -15.09 -6.14 -22.84
CA ALA A 496 -15.64 -4.81 -22.64
C ALA A 496 -14.65 -3.71 -23.03
N ILE A 497 -13.37 -3.86 -22.63
CA ILE A 497 -12.31 -2.91 -22.99
C ILE A 497 -12.06 -2.91 -24.50
N GLU A 498 -11.92 -4.08 -25.12
CA GLU A 498 -11.67 -4.24 -26.56
C GLU A 498 -12.81 -3.66 -27.44
N ASN A 499 -14.05 -3.69 -26.94
CA ASN A 499 -15.25 -3.21 -27.64
C ASN A 499 -15.76 -1.86 -27.10
N SER A 500 -14.88 -1.02 -26.59
CA SER A 500 -15.22 0.29 -26.03
C SER A 500 -14.33 1.39 -26.56
N ALA A 501 -14.84 2.63 -26.58
CA ALA A 501 -14.07 3.83 -26.91
C ALA A 501 -13.82 4.68 -25.65
N VAL A 502 -12.64 5.28 -25.52
CA VAL A 502 -12.33 6.22 -24.43
C VAL A 502 -13.14 7.49 -24.65
N VAL A 503 -13.98 7.86 -23.68
CA VAL A 503 -14.78 9.09 -23.68
C VAL A 503 -14.25 10.15 -22.72
N ALA A 504 -13.48 9.74 -21.71
CA ALA A 504 -12.74 10.64 -20.84
C ALA A 504 -11.50 9.93 -20.28
N SER A 505 -10.44 10.69 -19.99
CA SER A 505 -9.18 10.17 -19.46
C SER A 505 -8.61 11.13 -18.41
N PHE A 506 -8.13 10.59 -17.29
CA PHE A 506 -7.63 11.35 -16.15
C PHE A 506 -6.32 10.74 -15.65
N GLY A 507 -5.35 11.60 -15.34
CA GLY A 507 -4.04 11.17 -14.85
C GLY A 507 -3.15 10.53 -15.91
N GLU A 508 -2.01 9.99 -15.47
CA GLU A 508 -0.94 9.48 -16.33
C GLU A 508 -0.30 8.23 -15.71
N GLY A 509 0.39 7.43 -16.54
CA GLY A 509 1.11 6.24 -16.10
C GLY A 509 0.22 5.25 -15.33
N ALA A 510 0.71 4.74 -14.19
CA ALA A 510 -0.05 3.82 -13.34
C ALA A 510 -1.29 4.45 -12.69
N GLN A 511 -1.36 5.79 -12.61
CA GLN A 511 -2.51 6.51 -12.04
C GLN A 511 -3.59 6.83 -13.07
N LYS A 512 -3.36 6.53 -14.34
CA LYS A 512 -4.30 6.81 -15.41
C LYS A 512 -5.63 6.07 -15.20
N VAL A 513 -6.72 6.80 -15.32
CA VAL A 513 -8.09 6.27 -15.29
C VAL A 513 -8.77 6.67 -16.58
N ASP A 514 -9.21 5.68 -17.38
CA ASP A 514 -9.98 5.93 -18.59
C ASP A 514 -11.43 5.51 -18.36
N VAL A 515 -12.35 6.42 -18.62
CA VAL A 515 -13.78 6.12 -18.77
C VAL A 515 -14.03 5.74 -20.22
N ARG A 516 -14.55 4.56 -20.43
CA ARG A 516 -14.78 3.98 -21.75
C ARG A 516 -16.25 3.64 -21.93
N LEU A 517 -16.84 4.08 -23.05
CA LEU A 517 -18.19 3.72 -23.46
C LEU A 517 -18.13 2.41 -24.25
N VAL A 518 -18.88 1.41 -23.81
CA VAL A 518 -18.99 0.10 -24.49
C VAL A 518 -19.93 0.24 -25.68
N ASP A 519 -19.34 0.45 -26.85
CA ASP A 519 -20.05 0.59 -28.14
C ASP A 519 -19.14 0.11 -29.27
N THR A 520 -19.48 -1.01 -29.87
CA THR A 520 -18.69 -1.64 -30.94
C THR A 520 -18.50 -0.76 -32.17
N ALA A 521 -19.50 0.06 -32.50
CA ALA A 521 -19.40 0.96 -33.64
C ALA A 521 -18.46 2.13 -33.34
N GLN A 522 -18.55 2.70 -32.14
CA GLN A 522 -17.68 3.77 -31.67
C GLN A 522 -16.24 3.27 -31.50
N ALA A 523 -16.05 2.05 -30.94
CA ALA A 523 -14.74 1.43 -30.81
C ALA A 523 -14.07 1.21 -32.17
N ALA A 524 -14.82 0.69 -33.16
CA ALA A 524 -14.30 0.48 -34.50
C ALA A 524 -13.95 1.80 -35.21
N LEU A 525 -14.76 2.85 -35.00
CA LEU A 525 -14.47 4.18 -35.55
C LEU A 525 -13.23 4.81 -34.90
N ALA A 526 -13.07 4.69 -33.57
CA ALA A 526 -11.91 5.17 -32.86
C ALA A 526 -10.64 4.46 -33.34
N GLN A 527 -10.67 3.12 -33.43
CA GLN A 527 -9.54 2.33 -33.94
C GLN A 527 -9.18 2.71 -35.39
N ALA A 528 -10.19 2.86 -36.26
CA ALA A 528 -9.95 3.26 -37.65
C ALA A 528 -9.37 4.70 -37.75
N ALA A 529 -9.78 5.59 -36.84
CA ALA A 529 -9.24 6.94 -36.78
C ALA A 529 -7.76 6.92 -36.32
N ASP A 530 -7.44 6.13 -35.31
CA ASP A 530 -6.07 5.95 -34.83
C ASP A 530 -5.17 5.31 -35.91
N ASP A 531 -5.61 4.23 -36.56
CA ASP A 531 -4.89 3.58 -37.64
C ASP A 531 -4.64 4.54 -38.81
N GLY A 532 -5.65 5.33 -39.17
CA GLY A 532 -5.56 6.37 -40.20
C GLY A 532 -4.58 7.48 -39.84
N LEU A 533 -4.51 7.88 -38.57
CA LEU A 533 -3.59 8.89 -38.09
C LEU A 533 -2.14 8.39 -38.05
N TYR A 534 -1.91 7.15 -37.60
CA TYR A 534 -0.61 6.50 -37.66
C TYR A 534 -0.09 6.40 -39.10
N ALA A 535 -0.95 5.97 -40.03
CA ALA A 535 -0.57 5.90 -41.44
C ALA A 535 -0.25 7.29 -42.03
N ALA A 536 -1.02 8.32 -41.70
CA ALA A 536 -0.76 9.68 -42.15
C ALA A 536 0.56 10.24 -41.60
N ARG A 537 0.85 10.01 -40.32
CA ARG A 537 2.12 10.41 -39.71
C ARG A 537 3.31 9.68 -40.31
N SER A 538 3.19 8.38 -40.57
CA SER A 538 4.25 7.59 -41.22
C SER A 538 4.59 8.15 -42.61
N VAL A 539 3.58 8.45 -43.42
CA VAL A 539 3.79 9.04 -44.76
C VAL A 539 4.45 10.43 -44.65
N ALA A 540 3.96 11.28 -43.74
CA ALA A 540 4.54 12.61 -43.51
C ALA A 540 5.98 12.51 -42.98
N GLY A 541 6.26 11.58 -42.08
CA GLY A 541 7.61 11.31 -41.56
C GLY A 541 8.58 10.88 -42.65
N GLN A 542 8.15 10.00 -43.57
CA GLN A 542 8.95 9.62 -44.73
C GLN A 542 9.26 10.85 -45.63
N GLN A 543 8.30 11.75 -45.82
CA GLN A 543 8.53 13.00 -46.58
C GLN A 543 9.52 13.93 -45.89
N VAL A 544 9.47 14.03 -44.55
CA VAL A 544 10.45 14.80 -43.76
C VAL A 544 11.85 14.23 -43.93
N LEU A 545 12.01 12.90 -43.92
CA LEU A 545 13.32 12.24 -44.11
C LEU A 545 13.88 12.40 -45.54
N GLN A 546 13.02 12.52 -46.54
CA GLN A 546 13.44 12.76 -47.94
C GLN A 546 13.84 14.21 -48.16
N ASN A 547 13.57 15.12 -47.25
CA ASN A 547 13.94 16.52 -47.37
C ASN A 547 15.42 16.74 -47.01
N PRO A 548 16.30 17.19 -47.96
CA PRO A 548 17.71 17.37 -47.71
C PRO A 548 18.02 18.50 -46.69
N ASP A 549 17.07 19.38 -46.44
CA ASP A 549 17.18 20.48 -45.49
C ASP A 549 16.77 20.09 -44.06
N VAL A 550 16.41 18.83 -43.81
CA VAL A 550 16.13 18.32 -42.48
C VAL A 550 17.15 17.24 -42.11
N GLY A 551 18.04 17.54 -41.17
CA GLY A 551 18.99 16.61 -40.60
C GLY A 551 18.41 15.92 -39.36
N VAL A 552 18.29 14.57 -39.40
CA VAL A 552 17.74 13.76 -38.29
C VAL A 552 18.77 12.72 -37.90
N PRO A 553 19.08 12.51 -36.60
CA PRO A 553 19.96 11.42 -36.15
C PRO A 553 19.46 10.06 -36.60
N GLY A 554 20.37 9.09 -36.78
CA GLY A 554 20.00 7.74 -37.26
C GLY A 554 19.01 7.01 -36.34
N GLU A 555 19.12 7.22 -35.03
CA GLU A 555 18.24 6.63 -34.03
C GLU A 555 16.80 7.15 -34.13
N GLU A 556 16.60 8.40 -34.58
CA GLU A 556 15.30 9.07 -34.71
C GLU A 556 14.62 8.82 -36.07
N GLN A 557 15.33 8.30 -37.06
CA GLN A 557 14.76 8.06 -38.39
C GLN A 557 13.67 6.99 -38.39
N ASP A 558 13.84 5.97 -37.55
CA ASP A 558 12.84 4.89 -37.40
C ASP A 558 11.56 5.42 -36.75
N LEU A 559 11.65 6.37 -35.80
CA LEU A 559 10.47 7.00 -35.19
C LEU A 559 9.63 7.75 -36.22
N LEU A 560 10.28 8.50 -37.11
CA LEU A 560 9.57 9.24 -38.17
C LEU A 560 8.81 8.33 -39.13
N THR A 561 9.36 7.15 -39.43
CA THR A 561 8.72 6.20 -40.35
C THR A 561 7.66 5.32 -39.71
N SER A 562 7.71 5.13 -38.38
CA SER A 562 6.76 4.28 -37.65
C SER A 562 5.38 4.93 -37.45
N GLY A 563 5.24 6.26 -37.64
CA GLY A 563 3.98 6.97 -37.42
C GLY A 563 3.74 7.38 -35.96
N VAL A 564 4.75 7.26 -35.09
CA VAL A 564 4.66 7.62 -33.66
C VAL A 564 5.06 9.08 -33.38
N VAL A 565 5.47 9.85 -34.39
CA VAL A 565 5.79 11.27 -34.23
C VAL A 565 4.57 12.13 -34.51
N ASP A 566 4.27 13.06 -33.60
CA ASP A 566 3.12 13.99 -33.69
C ASP A 566 3.10 14.77 -35.02
N GLY A 567 1.94 14.83 -35.66
CA GLY A 567 1.79 15.48 -36.97
C GLY A 567 2.16 16.96 -36.96
N ARG A 568 2.03 17.65 -35.84
CA ARG A 568 2.46 19.06 -35.69
C ARG A 568 3.97 19.21 -35.76
N ILE A 569 4.73 18.26 -35.21
CA ILE A 569 6.19 18.22 -35.36
C ILE A 569 6.55 18.06 -36.83
N LEU A 570 5.92 17.09 -37.52
CA LEU A 570 6.20 16.84 -38.94
C LEU A 570 5.88 18.04 -39.83
N LEU A 571 4.73 18.69 -39.59
CA LEU A 571 4.32 19.88 -40.34
C LEU A 571 5.24 21.08 -40.08
N THR A 572 5.63 21.31 -38.81
CA THR A 572 6.48 22.45 -38.46
C THR A 572 7.93 22.25 -38.95
N LEU A 573 8.44 21.00 -38.96
CA LEU A 573 9.70 20.67 -39.61
C LEU A 573 9.66 20.97 -41.12
N GLY A 574 8.57 20.58 -41.80
CA GLY A 574 8.36 20.92 -43.21
C GLY A 574 8.29 22.42 -43.48
N GLN A 575 7.63 23.18 -42.61
CA GLN A 575 7.57 24.67 -42.74
C GLN A 575 8.93 25.35 -42.49
N LEU A 576 9.64 24.89 -41.45
CA LEU A 576 10.96 25.44 -41.12
C LEU A 576 12.00 25.12 -42.19
N SER A 577 11.97 23.93 -42.78
CA SER A 577 12.90 23.54 -43.86
C SER A 577 12.81 24.41 -45.09
N SER A 578 11.63 25.03 -45.34
CA SER A 578 11.47 26.02 -46.42
C SER A 578 12.18 27.37 -46.15
N GLN A 579 12.60 27.64 -44.91
CA GLN A 579 13.29 28.86 -44.48
C GLN A 579 14.80 28.64 -44.28
N GLY A 580 15.23 27.38 -44.17
CA GLY A 580 16.63 27.02 -44.02
C GLY A 580 16.81 25.63 -43.45
N ARG A 581 18.04 25.11 -43.51
CA ARG A 581 18.38 23.80 -42.98
C ARG A 581 18.16 23.72 -41.48
N ILE A 582 17.56 22.60 -41.03
CA ILE A 582 17.28 22.25 -39.64
C ILE A 582 18.03 20.98 -39.27
N ASP A 583 18.71 20.99 -38.13
CA ASP A 583 19.24 19.75 -37.56
C ASP A 583 18.51 19.42 -36.23
N VAL A 584 17.80 18.32 -36.22
CA VAL A 584 17.10 17.75 -35.07
C VAL A 584 18.14 17.10 -34.15
N ALA A 585 18.02 17.35 -32.83
CA ALA A 585 18.87 16.68 -31.85
C ALA A 585 18.19 15.46 -31.25
N ASP A 586 16.84 15.54 -31.01
CA ASP A 586 16.10 14.49 -30.31
C ASP A 586 14.59 14.64 -30.58
N ILE A 587 13.86 13.52 -30.52
CA ILE A 587 12.39 13.46 -30.58
C ILE A 587 11.89 12.52 -29.48
N THR A 588 11.27 13.08 -28.44
CA THR A 588 10.91 12.33 -27.24
C THR A 588 9.41 12.31 -26.97
N GLN A 589 8.99 11.32 -26.22
CA GLN A 589 7.65 11.26 -25.64
C GLN A 589 7.55 12.25 -24.48
N LEU A 590 6.36 12.75 -24.23
CA LEU A 590 6.09 13.46 -22.99
C LEU A 590 6.08 12.46 -21.84
N GLU A 591 6.68 12.83 -20.73
CA GLU A 591 6.62 12.05 -19.51
C GLU A 591 5.14 11.86 -19.12
N GLY A 592 4.69 10.60 -19.10
CA GLY A 592 3.30 10.25 -18.78
C GLY A 592 2.31 10.25 -19.96
N ASP A 593 2.73 10.48 -21.22
CA ASP A 593 1.84 10.30 -22.39
C ASP A 593 1.71 8.80 -22.76
N PRO A 594 0.53 8.19 -22.52
CA PRO A 594 0.32 6.77 -22.75
C PRO A 594 0.06 6.43 -24.22
N SER A 595 -0.07 7.43 -25.10
CA SER A 595 -0.37 7.23 -26.52
C SER A 595 0.80 6.63 -27.30
N GLY A 596 2.00 6.61 -26.71
CA GLY A 596 3.23 6.22 -27.40
C GLY A 596 3.66 7.22 -28.48
N VAL A 597 3.02 8.38 -28.56
CA VAL A 597 3.33 9.44 -29.53
C VAL A 597 4.40 10.36 -29.02
N HIS A 598 5.41 10.63 -29.84
CA HIS A 598 6.49 11.56 -29.53
C HIS A 598 6.02 12.99 -29.84
N ARG A 599 5.92 13.82 -28.81
CA ARG A 599 5.35 15.19 -28.87
C ARG A 599 6.34 16.29 -28.49
N GLN A 600 7.56 15.92 -28.21
CA GLN A 600 8.61 16.87 -27.88
C GLN A 600 9.72 16.76 -28.93
N LEU A 601 10.11 17.90 -29.50
CA LEU A 601 11.15 18.05 -30.51
C LEU A 601 12.29 18.90 -29.94
N VAL A 602 13.53 18.48 -30.12
CA VAL A 602 14.72 19.26 -29.79
C VAL A 602 15.47 19.60 -31.08
N VAL A 603 15.62 20.90 -31.36
CA VAL A 603 16.33 21.40 -32.54
C VAL A 603 17.67 21.99 -32.14
N SER A 604 18.78 21.44 -32.67
CA SER A 604 20.14 21.83 -32.33
C SER A 604 20.73 22.94 -33.23
N SER A 605 20.25 23.06 -34.48
CA SER A 605 20.62 24.14 -35.38
C SER A 605 19.50 24.53 -36.33
N PHE A 606 19.49 25.81 -36.77
CA PHE A 606 18.54 26.31 -37.76
C PHE A 606 19.21 27.36 -38.67
N ALA A 607 18.99 27.21 -40.00
CA ALA A 607 19.54 28.09 -41.03
C ALA A 607 21.07 28.27 -40.93
N GLY A 608 21.79 27.20 -40.55
CA GLY A 608 23.24 27.19 -40.38
C GLY A 608 23.75 27.87 -39.10
N GLN A 609 22.84 28.23 -38.17
CA GLN A 609 23.17 28.83 -36.87
C GLN A 609 22.89 27.81 -35.75
N ASP A 610 23.80 27.75 -34.77
CA ASP A 610 23.62 26.96 -33.57
C ASP A 610 22.37 27.44 -32.78
N ALA A 611 21.54 26.52 -32.30
CA ALA A 611 20.33 26.79 -31.54
C ALA A 611 20.45 26.35 -30.06
N ARG A 612 21.65 26.02 -29.58
CA ARG A 612 21.90 25.63 -28.19
C ARG A 612 22.01 26.85 -27.29
N GLY A 613 21.41 26.81 -26.13
CA GLY A 613 21.45 27.88 -25.12
C GLY A 613 20.97 29.22 -25.67
N ASN A 614 21.84 30.25 -25.63
CA ASN A 614 21.53 31.60 -26.07
C ASN A 614 22.05 31.93 -27.50
N ALA A 615 22.26 30.93 -28.34
CA ALA A 615 22.74 31.12 -29.70
C ALA A 615 21.67 31.78 -30.61
N ALA A 616 22.11 32.40 -31.71
CA ALA A 616 21.23 33.17 -32.60
C ALA A 616 20.15 32.31 -33.31
N GLY A 617 20.44 31.02 -33.56
CA GLY A 617 19.48 30.09 -34.09
C GLY A 617 18.29 29.83 -33.14
N ALA A 618 18.54 29.85 -31.82
CA ALA A 618 17.46 29.72 -30.83
C ALA A 618 16.47 30.89 -30.91
N ASP A 619 16.94 32.12 -31.09
CA ASP A 619 16.06 33.31 -31.24
C ASP A 619 15.15 33.20 -32.48
N ALA A 620 15.65 32.63 -33.56
CA ALA A 620 14.88 32.44 -34.78
C ALA A 620 13.79 31.39 -34.60
N LEU A 621 14.11 30.25 -33.95
CA LEU A 621 13.15 29.19 -33.63
C LEU A 621 12.08 29.65 -32.66
N LEU A 622 12.44 30.37 -31.59
CA LEU A 622 11.47 30.94 -30.65
C LEU A 622 10.48 31.85 -31.36
N ARG A 623 10.94 32.80 -32.18
CA ARG A 623 10.05 33.70 -32.95
C ARG A 623 9.14 32.92 -33.90
N PHE A 624 9.64 31.87 -34.56
CA PHE A 624 8.83 31.04 -35.43
C PHE A 624 7.70 30.36 -34.65
N TYR A 625 8.00 29.61 -33.60
CA TYR A 625 7.00 28.88 -32.84
C TYR A 625 6.05 29.78 -32.04
N GLU A 626 6.52 30.96 -31.56
CA GLU A 626 5.66 31.98 -30.94
C GLU A 626 4.68 32.62 -31.94
N SER A 627 5.02 32.64 -33.22
CA SER A 627 4.16 33.20 -34.27
C SER A 627 3.05 32.23 -34.69
N LEU A 628 3.13 30.92 -34.33
CA LEU A 628 2.16 29.94 -34.69
C LEU A 628 0.88 30.11 -33.89
N THR A 629 -0.26 29.88 -34.56
CA THR A 629 -1.61 29.98 -33.97
C THR A 629 -2.42 28.73 -34.24
N GLY A 630 -3.52 28.57 -33.50
CA GLY A 630 -4.43 27.42 -33.67
C GLY A 630 -3.75 26.09 -33.32
N PRO A 631 -4.04 25.03 -34.08
CA PRO A 631 -3.59 23.68 -33.76
C PRO A 631 -2.07 23.48 -33.75
N LEU A 632 -1.32 24.29 -34.50
CA LEU A 632 0.14 24.19 -34.61
C LEU A 632 0.88 24.91 -33.48
N ARG A 633 0.19 25.62 -32.59
CA ARG A 633 0.84 26.33 -31.48
C ARG A 633 1.32 25.33 -30.41
N PRO A 634 2.63 25.32 -30.08
CA PRO A 634 3.12 24.47 -29.00
C PRO A 634 2.68 24.96 -27.61
N VAL A 635 2.69 24.06 -26.62
CA VAL A 635 2.42 24.37 -25.21
C VAL A 635 3.59 25.12 -24.59
N SER A 636 4.83 24.71 -24.91
CA SER A 636 6.04 25.41 -24.49
C SER A 636 7.10 25.40 -25.58
N VAL A 637 7.93 26.45 -25.58
CA VAL A 637 9.15 26.55 -26.38
C VAL A 637 10.25 27.07 -25.47
N GLU A 638 11.24 26.28 -25.19
CA GLU A 638 12.25 26.58 -24.18
C GLU A 638 13.67 26.39 -24.72
N ARG A 639 14.61 27.15 -24.17
CA ARG A 639 16.03 27.00 -24.50
C ARG A 639 16.63 25.90 -23.62
N GLY A 640 17.29 24.93 -24.23
CA GLY A 640 18.02 23.88 -23.56
C GLY A 640 19.48 23.79 -23.98
N ASP A 641 20.25 22.98 -23.26
CA ASP A 641 21.69 22.80 -23.54
C ASP A 641 21.90 22.00 -24.85
N ALA A 642 20.97 21.17 -25.26
CA ALA A 642 21.01 20.37 -26.48
C ALA A 642 20.40 21.11 -27.70
N GLY A 643 19.61 22.16 -27.49
CA GLY A 643 18.89 22.91 -28.50
C GLY A 643 17.63 23.57 -27.96
N VAL A 644 16.77 24.07 -28.85
CA VAL A 644 15.43 24.55 -28.49
C VAL A 644 14.50 23.36 -28.34
N VAL A 645 13.83 23.27 -27.19
CA VAL A 645 12.86 22.25 -26.86
C VAL A 645 11.47 22.77 -27.16
N ILE A 646 10.74 22.10 -28.02
CA ILE A 646 9.38 22.42 -28.46
C ILE A 646 8.45 21.32 -27.98
N THR A 647 7.41 21.67 -27.22
CA THR A 647 6.47 20.68 -26.64
C THR A 647 5.05 20.96 -27.12
N PHE A 648 4.37 19.94 -27.64
CA PHE A 648 2.96 19.99 -28.02
C PHE A 648 2.08 19.29 -26.99
N SER A 649 0.78 19.68 -26.95
CA SER A 649 -0.21 19.05 -26.05
C SER A 649 -0.53 17.61 -26.49
N PRO A 650 -1.05 16.77 -25.60
CA PRO A 650 -1.54 15.43 -25.97
C PRO A 650 -2.66 15.44 -27.03
N ASP A 651 -3.47 16.49 -27.08
CA ASP A 651 -4.60 16.61 -28.03
C ASP A 651 -4.10 17.01 -29.44
N GLU A 652 -3.89 16.03 -30.28
CA GLU A 652 -3.58 16.24 -31.69
C GLU A 652 -4.86 16.25 -32.53
N PRO A 653 -5.08 17.30 -33.36
CA PRO A 653 -6.24 17.33 -34.25
C PRO A 653 -6.15 16.27 -35.35
N VAL A 654 -7.23 15.51 -35.54
CA VAL A 654 -7.28 14.32 -36.42
C VAL A 654 -7.10 14.67 -37.91
N ASP A 655 -7.42 15.89 -38.34
CA ASP A 655 -7.44 16.29 -39.77
C ASP A 655 -6.22 17.16 -40.16
N LEU A 656 -5.16 17.20 -39.40
CA LEU A 656 -3.95 17.99 -39.68
C LEU A 656 -3.13 17.43 -40.86
N LEU A 657 -3.05 16.14 -40.98
CA LEU A 657 -2.31 15.47 -42.04
C LEU A 657 -3.27 14.86 -43.07
N PRO A 658 -2.95 14.93 -44.39
CA PRO A 658 -3.72 14.27 -45.40
C PRO A 658 -3.71 12.75 -45.18
N ARG A 659 -4.87 12.15 -45.11
CA ARG A 659 -4.98 10.68 -45.02
C ARG A 659 -4.47 10.02 -46.29
N PRO A 660 -3.66 8.96 -46.23
CA PRO A 660 -3.27 8.24 -47.41
C PRO A 660 -4.54 7.67 -48.10
N THR A 661 -4.71 7.95 -49.39
CA THR A 661 -5.74 7.29 -50.18
C THR A 661 -5.36 5.84 -50.35
N SER A 662 -6.18 4.93 -49.83
CA SER A 662 -6.03 3.47 -49.96
C SER A 662 -5.94 3.02 -51.40
#